data_68258ec56b6690a2456b8931e716afad
#
_entry.id   68258ec56b6690a2456b8931e716afad
#
_cell.length_a   1.000
_cell.length_b   1.000
_cell.length_c   1.000
_cell.angle_alpha   90.00
_cell.angle_beta   90.00
_cell.angle_gamma   90.00
#
_symmetry.space_group_name_H-M   'P 1'
#
loop_
_entity.id
_entity.type
_entity.pdbx_description
1 polymer ?
#
loop_
_entity_poly.entity_id
_entity_poly.type
_entity_poly.pdbx_seq_one_letter_code
_entity_poly.pdbx_strand_id
1 'polypeptide(L)'
;MKRILGIDTGTNSLGWAIVEKEDDDYQLLDKGVNIFQEGVKIEKGIEASKAADRTSHRSIRIRYYRIKLRKIRLLRILSDNHLCPPLSTSELSLWRQKKEYPNTNELFMQWQRTDDREGKNPYADRHRCLHEKLDMDNINDRYVLGRAFYHIIQRRGFLSNRKEQGGDDSGKVKEGINSLTQEMEEAGCQYLGDYFYSLYNKGEKIRNHYTDRIEHYLAEFIAICKQQNLDDDLKDKIGKAIFDQRPLKSQKGQVGKCVFEKNKTKCPSSHPLFEEFRMLSFVNNIKIKTPKDDVMRSLNKEERESISPLFYRKSKKHFEFEDIAKKLAPKKQYGFYKKSSDVEMPYLFNYPMDTPVSGCPVTAALKDIFGENWIDAVCEVYTNANGKSRLEIINDIWHVLFFYSDSDKLALFARTKLQLGEKEAKAFSDISIPADYASLSLKAICKILPYLRKGLIYSHAVFLGNLCEVIPSYIWKVKEMREAAIDSVIKEMDTYDSRDKRTFELCIKEYLKEQYHLTDEIVEKLYHPSMMEVYPKVRLNHQGIYQLQSPRIESVRNPMAMRSMFRLRKLINRLLEMGKIDEETEIHIEFARELNDANKRQAIAELVKNNFAENEKARKAIKELYKEETGAEVEPTDVDILKYTLWKEQNSVCPYTGKNIRISDFIG
;
A
#
# COMPACT_ATOMS: atom_id res chain seq x y z
N MET A 1 -7.99 -33.87 -36.63
CA MET A 1 -7.24 -33.95 -35.34
C MET A 1 -7.17 -32.59 -34.69
N LYS A 2 -7.59 -32.47 -33.45
CA LYS A 2 -7.62 -31.20 -32.71
C LYS A 2 -6.62 -31.25 -31.55
N ARG A 3 -5.70 -30.28 -31.48
CA ARG A 3 -4.75 -30.22 -30.35
C ARG A 3 -5.36 -29.47 -29.17
N ILE A 4 -5.12 -29.98 -27.97
CA ILE A 4 -5.58 -29.41 -26.72
C ILE A 4 -4.37 -29.28 -25.79
N LEU A 5 -4.12 -28.09 -25.28
CA LEU A 5 -3.14 -27.81 -24.22
C LEU A 5 -3.88 -27.72 -22.88
N GLY A 6 -3.75 -28.72 -22.05
CA GLY A 6 -4.22 -28.68 -20.65
C GLY A 6 -3.20 -28.02 -19.75
N ILE A 7 -3.63 -27.13 -18.87
CA ILE A 7 -2.78 -26.41 -17.93
C ILE A 7 -3.39 -26.49 -16.55
N ASP A 8 -2.60 -26.95 -15.57
CA ASP A 8 -2.89 -26.86 -14.14
C ASP A 8 -2.04 -25.77 -13.49
N THR A 9 -2.68 -24.81 -12.83
CA THR A 9 -2.02 -23.63 -12.26
C THR A 9 -1.98 -23.68 -10.75
N GLY A 10 -0.82 -24.00 -10.18
CA GLY A 10 -0.55 -23.91 -8.74
C GLY A 10 0.10 -22.57 -8.33
N THR A 11 0.28 -22.38 -7.01
CA THR A 11 0.94 -21.21 -6.44
C THR A 11 2.44 -21.14 -6.75
N ASN A 12 3.08 -22.27 -6.94
CA ASN A 12 4.51 -22.43 -7.19
C ASN A 12 4.84 -23.47 -8.28
N SER A 13 3.81 -23.96 -8.99
CA SER A 13 3.95 -24.92 -10.07
C SER A 13 2.99 -24.61 -11.22
N LEU A 14 3.37 -25.05 -12.41
CA LEU A 14 2.53 -25.12 -13.61
C LEU A 14 2.69 -26.51 -14.20
N GLY A 15 1.65 -27.34 -14.09
CA GLY A 15 1.52 -28.58 -14.81
C GLY A 15 0.97 -28.29 -16.21
N TRP A 16 1.38 -29.08 -17.20
CA TRP A 16 0.84 -28.98 -18.56
C TRP A 16 0.92 -30.29 -19.30
N ALA A 17 -0.05 -30.52 -20.19
CA ALA A 17 -0.07 -31.64 -21.09
C ALA A 17 -0.64 -31.22 -22.46
N ILE A 18 -0.09 -31.75 -23.53
CA ILE A 18 -0.59 -31.56 -24.87
C ILE A 18 -1.19 -32.91 -25.32
N VAL A 19 -2.44 -32.87 -25.68
CA VAL A 19 -3.16 -34.06 -26.22
C VAL A 19 -3.71 -33.73 -27.58
N GLU A 20 -3.76 -34.76 -28.42
CA GLU A 20 -4.45 -34.73 -29.71
C GLU A 20 -5.75 -35.50 -29.56
N LYS A 21 -6.83 -34.87 -29.97
CA LYS A 21 -8.18 -35.48 -29.94
C LYS A 21 -8.58 -35.85 -31.34
N GLU A 22 -8.98 -37.13 -31.50
CA GLU A 22 -9.62 -37.66 -32.70
C GLU A 22 -10.89 -38.38 -32.25
N ASP A 23 -12.04 -37.82 -32.59
CA ASP A 23 -13.37 -38.24 -32.11
C ASP A 23 -13.45 -38.29 -30.57
N ASP A 24 -13.56 -39.44 -29.95
CA ASP A 24 -13.59 -39.64 -28.50
C ASP A 24 -12.25 -40.17 -27.92
N ASP A 25 -11.24 -40.37 -28.76
CA ASP A 25 -9.92 -40.81 -28.33
C ASP A 25 -8.97 -39.64 -28.09
N TYR A 26 -8.11 -39.80 -27.07
CA TYR A 26 -7.13 -38.80 -26.67
C TYR A 26 -5.73 -39.42 -26.68
N GLN A 27 -4.85 -38.87 -27.52
CA GLN A 27 -3.44 -39.27 -27.54
C GLN A 27 -2.59 -38.22 -26.84
N LEU A 28 -1.81 -38.61 -25.82
CA LEU A 28 -0.86 -37.73 -25.14
C LEU A 28 0.37 -37.52 -26.03
N LEU A 29 0.61 -36.26 -26.45
CA LEU A 29 1.77 -35.90 -27.28
C LEU A 29 2.97 -35.49 -26.42
N ASP A 30 2.74 -34.68 -25.38
CA ASP A 30 3.80 -34.18 -24.48
C ASP A 30 3.23 -33.73 -23.16
N LYS A 31 4.07 -33.70 -22.12
CA LYS A 31 3.69 -33.23 -20.79
C LYS A 31 4.88 -32.67 -20.01
N GLY A 32 4.62 -31.90 -18.99
CA GLY A 32 5.66 -31.44 -18.10
C GLY A 32 5.15 -30.61 -16.92
N VAL A 33 6.08 -30.30 -16.04
CA VAL A 33 5.83 -29.44 -14.88
C VAL A 33 6.92 -28.39 -14.76
N ASN A 34 6.52 -27.17 -14.45
CA ASN A 34 7.45 -26.06 -14.17
C ASN A 34 7.27 -25.62 -12.72
N ILE A 35 8.23 -25.98 -11.87
CA ILE A 35 8.25 -25.60 -10.46
C ILE A 35 9.02 -24.29 -10.29
N PHE A 36 8.52 -23.38 -9.47
CA PHE A 36 9.15 -22.09 -9.20
C PHE A 36 8.89 -21.62 -7.77
N GLN A 37 9.79 -20.75 -7.28
CA GLN A 37 9.62 -20.20 -5.94
C GLN A 37 8.45 -19.23 -5.89
N GLU A 38 7.71 -19.24 -4.79
CA GLU A 38 6.66 -18.26 -4.52
C GLU A 38 7.17 -16.82 -4.53
N GLY A 39 6.31 -15.90 -5.00
CA GLY A 39 6.62 -14.46 -5.03
C GLY A 39 6.52 -13.77 -3.68
N VAL A 40 5.96 -14.45 -2.68
CA VAL A 40 5.71 -13.96 -1.32
C VAL A 40 6.49 -14.76 -0.28
N LYS A 41 6.61 -14.20 0.90
CA LYS A 41 7.06 -14.87 2.14
C LYS A 41 6.07 -14.52 3.25
N ILE A 42 6.01 -15.32 4.29
CA ILE A 42 5.20 -15.02 5.47
C ILE A 42 6.10 -14.38 6.51
N GLU A 43 5.73 -13.21 6.99
CA GLU A 43 6.36 -12.53 8.13
C GLU A 43 5.28 -12.21 9.18
N LYS A 44 5.42 -12.76 10.37
CA LYS A 44 4.48 -12.56 11.49
C LYS A 44 3.02 -12.85 11.10
N GLY A 45 2.78 -13.89 10.30
CA GLY A 45 1.46 -14.27 9.84
C GLY A 45 0.90 -13.44 8.66
N ILE A 46 1.66 -12.48 8.13
CA ILE A 46 1.22 -11.61 7.02
C ILE A 46 2.04 -11.92 5.76
N GLU A 47 1.38 -11.99 4.62
CA GLU A 47 2.06 -12.13 3.33
C GLU A 47 2.84 -10.87 2.96
N ALA A 48 4.14 -11.00 2.76
CA ALA A 48 5.02 -9.95 2.30
C ALA A 48 5.65 -10.28 0.94
N SER A 49 5.74 -9.31 0.06
CA SER A 49 6.36 -9.48 -1.26
C SER A 49 7.88 -9.55 -1.15
N LYS A 50 8.49 -10.63 -1.66
CA LYS A 50 9.96 -10.74 -1.80
C LYS A 50 10.58 -9.62 -2.66
N ALA A 51 9.80 -9.00 -3.55
CA ALA A 51 10.22 -7.85 -4.32
C ALA A 51 10.29 -6.57 -3.46
N ALA A 52 9.37 -6.41 -2.50
CA ALA A 52 9.40 -5.31 -1.53
C ALA A 52 10.67 -5.33 -0.68
N ASP A 53 11.09 -6.51 -0.20
CA ASP A 53 12.35 -6.66 0.54
C ASP A 53 13.57 -6.23 -0.26
N ARG A 54 13.68 -6.72 -1.50
CA ARG A 54 14.79 -6.30 -2.37
C ARG A 54 14.81 -4.78 -2.57
N THR A 55 13.65 -4.17 -2.71
CA THR A 55 13.51 -2.71 -2.84
C THR A 55 13.91 -2.00 -1.55
N SER A 56 13.50 -2.51 -0.39
CA SER A 56 13.88 -1.99 0.93
C SER A 56 15.41 -2.06 1.12
N HIS A 57 16.01 -3.21 0.92
CA HIS A 57 17.47 -3.37 1.02
C HIS A 57 18.24 -2.48 0.03
N ARG A 58 17.72 -2.31 -1.19
CA ARG A 58 18.30 -1.37 -2.17
C ARG A 58 18.22 0.07 -1.67
N SER A 59 17.09 0.48 -1.11
CA SER A 59 16.88 1.82 -0.57
C SER A 59 17.82 2.10 0.61
N ILE A 60 18.02 1.13 1.50
CA ILE A 60 18.98 1.20 2.61
C ILE A 60 20.41 1.39 2.07
N ARG A 61 20.84 0.56 1.10
CA ARG A 61 22.18 0.69 0.47
C ARG A 61 22.37 2.06 -0.17
N ILE A 62 21.38 2.58 -0.88
CA ILE A 62 21.43 3.91 -1.51
C ILE A 62 21.53 4.99 -0.43
N ARG A 63 20.80 4.87 0.69
CA ARG A 63 20.87 5.83 1.82
C ARG A 63 22.28 5.88 2.41
N TYR A 64 22.87 4.73 2.74
CA TYR A 64 24.23 4.68 3.27
C TYR A 64 25.29 5.20 2.27
N TYR A 65 25.13 4.88 0.99
CA TYR A 65 26.00 5.43 -0.04
C TYR A 65 25.93 6.95 -0.12
N ARG A 66 24.74 7.54 -0.04
CA ARG A 66 24.56 9.01 -0.03
C ARG A 66 25.14 9.65 1.22
N ILE A 67 25.01 9.02 2.38
CA ILE A 67 25.66 9.48 3.63
C ILE A 67 27.18 9.53 3.44
N LYS A 68 27.75 8.47 2.89
CA LYS A 68 29.18 8.40 2.58
C LYS A 68 29.63 9.51 1.63
N LEU A 69 28.92 9.72 0.53
CA LEU A 69 29.26 10.78 -0.44
C LEU A 69 29.26 12.18 0.18
N ARG A 70 28.31 12.48 1.08
CA ARG A 70 28.30 13.77 1.80
C ARG A 70 29.52 13.91 2.70
N LYS A 71 29.85 12.89 3.48
CA LYS A 71 31.04 12.90 4.33
C LYS A 71 32.33 13.12 3.51
N ILE A 72 32.46 12.44 2.39
CA ILE A 72 33.61 12.62 1.48
C ILE A 72 33.66 14.06 0.94
N ARG A 73 32.52 14.62 0.55
CA ARG A 73 32.47 16.01 0.07
C ARG A 73 32.88 17.01 1.16
N LEU A 74 32.33 16.83 2.36
CA LEU A 74 32.71 17.69 3.49
C LEU A 74 34.20 17.54 3.84
N LEU A 75 34.70 16.33 4.00
CA LEU A 75 36.11 16.11 4.33
C LEU A 75 37.08 16.70 3.32
N ARG A 76 36.72 16.68 2.02
CA ARG A 76 37.52 17.37 0.98
C ARG A 76 37.57 18.87 1.27
N ILE A 77 36.42 19.51 1.53
CA ILE A 77 36.35 20.94 1.82
C ILE A 77 37.14 21.26 3.10
N LEU A 78 37.00 20.45 4.14
CA LEU A 78 37.73 20.64 5.40
C LEU A 78 39.24 20.49 5.20
N SER A 79 39.68 19.49 4.44
CA SER A 79 41.11 19.23 4.16
C SER A 79 41.71 20.37 3.32
N ASP A 80 41.01 20.82 2.28
CA ASP A 80 41.45 21.93 1.40
C ASP A 80 41.57 23.26 2.16
N ASN A 81 40.85 23.43 3.27
CA ASN A 81 40.87 24.64 4.13
C ASN A 81 41.61 24.39 5.45
N HIS A 82 42.37 23.34 5.60
CA HIS A 82 43.14 23.00 6.80
C HIS A 82 42.30 22.93 8.11
N LEU A 83 41.02 22.57 7.99
CA LEU A 83 40.09 22.37 9.11
C LEU A 83 40.07 20.90 9.59
N CYS A 84 40.81 20.02 8.95
CA CYS A 84 41.08 18.66 9.38
C CYS A 84 42.47 18.24 8.87
N PRO A 85 43.04 17.13 9.39
CA PRO A 85 44.27 16.58 8.85
C PRO A 85 44.17 16.33 7.34
N PRO A 86 45.27 16.49 6.59
CA PRO A 86 45.26 16.37 5.14
C PRO A 86 44.82 14.97 4.69
N LEU A 87 43.87 14.94 3.75
CA LEU A 87 43.35 13.74 3.12
C LEU A 87 43.60 13.81 1.63
N SER A 88 44.29 12.83 1.10
CA SER A 88 44.58 12.74 -0.33
C SER A 88 43.30 12.42 -1.15
N THR A 89 43.29 12.87 -2.39
CA THR A 89 42.21 12.53 -3.33
C THR A 89 42.13 11.03 -3.58
N SER A 90 43.25 10.32 -3.49
CA SER A 90 43.32 8.84 -3.62
C SER A 90 42.61 8.14 -2.47
N GLU A 91 42.85 8.53 -1.21
CA GLU A 91 42.18 7.97 -0.02
C GLU A 91 40.66 8.16 -0.09
N LEU A 92 40.21 9.36 -0.42
CA LEU A 92 38.78 9.66 -0.57
C LEU A 92 38.14 8.90 -1.75
N SER A 93 38.91 8.67 -2.83
CA SER A 93 38.43 7.88 -3.98
C SER A 93 38.35 6.38 -3.67
N LEU A 94 39.30 5.82 -2.93
CA LEU A 94 39.27 4.44 -2.44
C LEU A 94 38.04 4.22 -1.54
N TRP A 95 37.80 5.12 -0.62
CA TRP A 95 36.59 5.06 0.21
C TRP A 95 35.29 5.14 -0.64
N ARG A 96 35.27 6.00 -1.65
CA ARG A 96 34.10 6.12 -2.54
C ARG A 96 33.85 4.84 -3.33
N GLN A 97 34.86 4.28 -3.95
CA GLN A 97 34.75 3.17 -4.92
C GLN A 97 34.81 1.80 -4.24
N LYS A 98 35.83 1.54 -3.42
CA LYS A 98 36.12 0.24 -2.81
C LYS A 98 35.58 0.06 -1.42
N LYS A 99 34.99 1.10 -0.80
CA LYS A 99 34.52 1.15 0.59
C LYS A 99 35.66 1.11 1.63
N GLU A 100 36.88 1.33 1.23
CA GLU A 100 38.02 1.43 2.12
C GLU A 100 37.98 2.80 2.80
N TYR A 101 37.68 2.82 4.10
CA TYR A 101 37.75 4.03 4.91
C TYR A 101 39.21 4.42 5.12
N PRO A 102 39.57 5.74 5.19
CA PRO A 102 40.97 6.15 5.37
C PRO A 102 41.49 5.87 6.79
N ASN A 103 41.44 4.61 7.21
CA ASN A 103 41.88 4.13 8.53
C ASN A 103 43.43 3.95 8.64
N THR A 104 44.10 3.98 7.50
CA THR A 104 45.57 3.98 7.43
C THR A 104 46.19 5.35 7.68
N ASN A 105 45.39 6.42 7.61
CA ASN A 105 45.83 7.77 7.91
C ASN A 105 45.71 8.00 9.44
N GLU A 106 46.82 7.84 10.14
CA GLU A 106 46.87 7.91 11.61
C GLU A 106 46.42 9.28 12.14
N LEU A 107 46.86 10.38 11.50
CA LEU A 107 46.49 11.73 11.93
C LEU A 107 44.98 11.94 11.82
N PHE A 108 44.38 11.46 10.73
CA PHE A 108 42.94 11.54 10.53
C PHE A 108 42.17 10.67 11.55
N MET A 109 42.67 9.48 11.86
CA MET A 109 42.05 8.62 12.86
C MET A 109 42.15 9.19 14.26
N GLN A 110 43.30 9.78 14.63
CA GLN A 110 43.48 10.47 15.91
C GLN A 110 42.55 11.73 16.01
N TRP A 111 42.41 12.48 14.91
CA TRP A 111 41.53 13.65 14.88
C TRP A 111 40.06 13.30 15.12
N GLN A 112 39.59 12.17 14.63
CA GLN A 112 38.21 11.70 14.82
C GLN A 112 37.94 11.06 16.18
N ARG A 113 38.98 10.58 16.84
CA ARG A 113 38.86 9.82 18.09
C ARG A 113 38.38 10.73 19.20
N THR A 114 37.31 10.31 19.89
CA THR A 114 36.89 10.96 21.14
C THR A 114 37.81 10.50 22.24
N ASP A 115 38.47 11.44 22.90
CA ASP A 115 39.30 11.20 24.08
C ASP A 115 39.02 12.28 25.12
N ASP A 116 38.23 11.92 26.13
CA ASP A 116 37.78 12.87 27.15
C ASP A 116 38.94 13.35 28.04
N ARG A 117 40.03 12.55 28.17
CA ARG A 117 41.24 12.90 28.91
C ARG A 117 42.00 14.02 28.19
N GLU A 118 41.96 14.03 26.88
CA GLU A 118 42.56 15.11 26.06
C GLU A 118 41.60 16.20 25.68
N GLY A 119 40.37 16.23 26.24
CA GLY A 119 39.32 17.17 25.89
C GLY A 119 38.77 17.08 24.46
N LYS A 120 39.05 15.97 23.80
CA LYS A 120 38.55 15.69 22.41
C LYS A 120 37.15 15.10 22.43
N ASN A 121 36.17 15.97 22.57
CA ASN A 121 34.76 15.56 22.60
C ASN A 121 33.96 16.37 21.57
N PRO A 122 33.25 15.75 20.62
CA PRO A 122 32.54 16.48 19.59
C PRO A 122 31.38 17.35 20.13
N TYR A 123 30.85 17.05 21.30
CA TYR A 123 29.84 17.91 21.95
C TYR A 123 30.50 19.15 22.56
N ALA A 124 31.65 18.99 23.25
CA ALA A 124 32.45 20.09 23.74
C ALA A 124 32.95 20.96 22.58
N ASP A 125 33.43 20.38 21.49
CA ASP A 125 33.86 21.13 20.31
C ASP A 125 32.73 22.00 19.73
N ARG A 126 31.52 21.49 19.65
CA ARG A 126 30.34 22.23 19.14
C ARG A 126 29.98 23.40 20.10
N HIS A 127 29.94 23.14 21.40
CA HIS A 127 29.72 24.15 22.43
C HIS A 127 30.79 25.24 22.36
N ARG A 128 32.07 24.86 22.31
CA ARG A 128 33.18 25.78 22.19
C ARG A 128 33.08 26.66 20.94
N CYS A 129 32.73 26.06 19.77
CA CYS A 129 32.53 26.81 18.53
C CYS A 129 31.36 27.82 18.58
N LEU A 130 30.36 27.60 19.44
CA LEU A 130 29.21 28.50 19.61
C LEU A 130 29.55 29.71 20.50
N HIS A 131 30.42 29.56 21.53
CA HIS A 131 30.63 30.53 22.57
C HIS A 131 31.99 31.20 22.55
N GLU A 132 33.04 30.46 22.07
CA GLU A 132 34.39 30.97 22.01
C GLU A 132 34.76 31.42 20.58
N LYS A 133 35.53 32.49 20.47
CA LYS A 133 36.20 32.85 19.22
C LYS A 133 37.48 32.03 19.09
N LEU A 134 37.51 31.11 18.16
CA LEU A 134 38.68 30.28 17.92
C LEU A 134 39.76 31.05 17.17
N ASP A 135 41.04 30.72 17.49
CA ASP A 135 42.18 31.23 16.76
C ASP A 135 42.43 30.45 15.45
N MET A 136 42.11 31.07 14.32
CA MET A 136 42.25 30.46 13.03
C MET A 136 43.71 30.31 12.57
N ASP A 137 44.68 30.90 13.27
CA ASP A 137 46.11 30.66 13.03
C ASP A 137 46.59 29.38 13.77
N ASN A 138 45.87 28.99 14.83
CA ASN A 138 46.16 27.75 15.56
C ASN A 138 45.53 26.53 14.90
N ILE A 139 46.34 25.56 14.52
CA ILE A 139 45.91 24.32 13.88
C ILE A 139 44.95 23.49 14.73
N ASN A 140 45.12 23.51 16.07
CA ASN A 140 44.24 22.79 16.98
C ASN A 140 42.82 23.37 17.00
N ASP A 141 42.70 24.68 16.99
CA ASP A 141 41.42 25.38 16.93
C ASP A 141 40.71 25.18 15.59
N ARG A 142 41.47 25.21 14.49
CA ARG A 142 40.96 24.79 13.16
C ARG A 142 40.38 23.38 13.20
N TYR A 143 41.08 22.45 13.84
CA TYR A 143 40.67 21.06 13.95
C TYR A 143 39.43 20.89 14.84
N VAL A 144 39.24 21.71 15.87
CA VAL A 144 38.02 21.76 16.68
C VAL A 144 36.85 22.15 15.81
N LEU A 145 36.96 23.24 15.04
CA LEU A 145 35.91 23.69 14.13
C LEU A 145 35.56 22.61 13.08
N GLY A 146 36.57 21.98 12.52
CA GLY A 146 36.37 20.88 11.57
C GLY A 146 35.65 19.67 12.17
N ARG A 147 35.97 19.28 13.42
CA ARG A 147 35.28 18.20 14.15
C ARG A 147 33.83 18.57 14.43
N ALA A 148 33.53 19.80 14.81
CA ALA A 148 32.16 20.27 15.02
C ALA A 148 31.31 20.06 13.74
N PHE A 149 31.80 20.51 12.58
CA PHE A 149 31.08 20.32 11.30
C PHE A 149 31.00 18.83 10.91
N TYR A 150 32.05 18.07 11.14
CA TYR A 150 32.03 16.62 10.85
C TYR A 150 31.09 15.84 11.77
N HIS A 151 30.88 16.31 12.99
CA HIS A 151 29.87 15.76 13.90
C HIS A 151 28.45 16.11 13.45
N ILE A 152 28.20 17.36 13.07
CA ILE A 152 26.89 17.79 12.53
C ILE A 152 26.47 16.96 11.32
N ILE A 153 27.36 16.71 10.35
CA ILE A 153 27.01 15.93 9.14
C ILE A 153 26.62 14.49 9.43
N GLN A 154 27.08 13.92 10.54
CA GLN A 154 26.75 12.55 10.91
C GLN A 154 25.27 12.38 11.27
N ARG A 155 24.65 13.44 11.83
CA ARG A 155 23.32 13.39 12.41
C ARG A 155 22.39 14.56 12.04
N ARG A 156 22.58 15.15 10.92
CA ARG A 156 21.94 16.39 10.44
C ARG A 156 20.40 16.53 10.61
N GLY A 157 19.75 15.77 11.45
CA GLY A 157 18.33 15.84 11.75
C GLY A 157 17.39 15.35 10.65
N PHE A 158 16.12 15.22 11.00
CA PHE A 158 15.04 14.96 10.08
C PHE A 158 14.69 16.24 9.31
N LEU A 159 14.31 16.12 8.06
CA LEU A 159 13.68 17.21 7.33
C LEU A 159 12.17 17.03 7.51
N SER A 160 11.60 17.75 8.46
CA SER A 160 10.15 17.72 8.71
C SER A 160 9.39 18.11 7.45
N ASN A 161 8.39 17.33 7.12
CA ASN A 161 7.50 17.58 5.99
C ASN A 161 6.06 17.41 6.47
N ARG A 162 5.19 18.38 6.17
CA ARG A 162 3.77 18.33 6.48
C ARG A 162 3.10 17.01 6.05
N LYS A 163 3.56 16.43 4.95
CA LYS A 163 3.01 15.17 4.40
C LYS A 163 3.32 13.92 5.23
N GLU A 164 4.29 14.01 6.13
CA GLU A 164 4.67 12.91 7.04
C GLU A 164 3.76 12.83 8.27
N GLN A 165 2.81 13.75 8.42
CA GLN A 165 1.90 13.81 9.58
C GLN A 165 0.77 12.76 9.55
N GLY A 166 0.66 11.96 8.49
CA GLY A 166 -0.47 11.06 8.25
C GLY A 166 -0.32 9.60 8.67
N GLY A 167 0.81 9.17 9.22
CA GLY A 167 1.05 7.79 9.68
C GLY A 167 1.38 7.73 11.17
N ASP A 168 1.05 6.65 11.85
CA ASP A 168 1.29 6.44 13.29
C ASP A 168 2.76 6.68 13.71
N ASP A 169 3.73 6.42 12.82
CA ASP A 169 5.15 6.62 13.09
C ASP A 169 5.63 8.07 12.85
N SER A 170 4.97 8.83 11.97
CA SER A 170 5.36 10.21 11.67
C SER A 170 4.87 11.20 12.74
N GLY A 171 3.76 10.94 13.39
CA GLY A 171 3.29 11.69 14.57
C GLY A 171 4.32 11.65 15.69
N LYS A 172 4.87 10.48 16.01
CA LYS A 172 5.90 10.29 17.05
C LYS A 172 7.19 11.07 16.78
N VAL A 173 7.61 11.21 15.51
CA VAL A 173 8.80 11.98 15.16
C VAL A 173 8.59 13.47 15.44
N LYS A 174 7.44 14.03 15.06
CA LYS A 174 7.12 15.45 15.30
C LYS A 174 6.94 15.75 16.79
N GLU A 175 6.22 14.88 17.50
CA GLU A 175 6.07 14.97 18.95
C GLU A 175 7.44 14.93 19.65
N GLY A 176 8.31 14.01 19.25
CA GLY A 176 9.65 13.94 19.81
C GLY A 176 10.56 15.12 19.46
N ILE A 177 10.38 15.77 18.30
CA ILE A 177 11.06 17.02 17.93
C ILE A 177 10.55 18.15 18.83
N ASN A 178 9.24 18.29 19.01
CA ASN A 178 8.63 19.31 19.86
C ASN A 178 9.04 19.13 21.33
N SER A 179 9.06 17.88 21.83
CA SER A 179 9.54 17.56 23.19
C SER A 179 10.99 18.00 23.38
N LEU A 180 11.87 17.69 22.41
CA LEU A 180 13.26 18.11 22.48
C LEU A 180 13.42 19.63 22.47
N THR A 181 12.65 20.35 21.65
CA THR A 181 12.67 21.82 21.61
C THR A 181 12.25 22.40 22.97
N GLN A 182 11.20 21.84 23.58
CA GLN A 182 10.77 22.24 24.91
C GLN A 182 11.83 21.95 25.99
N GLU A 183 12.46 20.76 25.96
CA GLU A 183 13.55 20.41 26.88
C GLU A 183 14.75 21.34 26.75
N MET A 184 15.07 21.79 25.53
CA MET A 184 16.11 22.77 25.28
C MET A 184 15.76 24.15 25.88
N GLU A 185 14.52 24.60 25.71
CA GLU A 185 14.02 25.85 26.28
C GLU A 185 14.03 25.82 27.81
N GLU A 186 13.57 24.74 28.43
CA GLU A 186 13.58 24.53 29.88
C GLU A 186 15.02 24.50 30.46
N ALA A 187 15.97 23.97 29.70
CA ALA A 187 17.38 23.95 30.05
C ALA A 187 18.10 25.27 29.76
N GLY A 188 17.42 26.28 29.19
CA GLY A 188 18.01 27.55 28.80
C GLY A 188 19.02 27.47 27.66
N CYS A 189 18.96 26.39 26.86
CA CYS A 189 19.89 26.14 25.76
C CYS A 189 19.27 26.59 24.43
N GLN A 190 19.87 27.56 23.77
CA GLN A 190 19.41 28.08 22.48
C GLN A 190 19.73 27.12 21.32
N TYR A 191 20.86 26.42 21.41
CA TYR A 191 21.34 25.53 20.34
C TYR A 191 21.47 24.06 20.80
N LEU A 192 21.28 23.16 19.88
CA LEU A 192 21.35 21.72 20.13
C LEU A 192 22.73 21.27 20.66
N GLY A 193 23.80 21.92 20.19
CA GLY A 193 25.17 21.66 20.67
C GLY A 193 25.32 21.91 22.16
N ASP A 194 24.73 23.00 22.67
CA ASP A 194 24.77 23.35 24.10
C ASP A 194 23.97 22.33 24.93
N TYR A 195 22.78 22.01 24.47
CA TYR A 195 21.94 21.07 25.18
C TYR A 195 22.58 19.67 25.25
N PHE A 196 23.09 19.17 24.14
CA PHE A 196 23.75 17.86 24.14
C PHE A 196 25.08 17.87 24.94
N TYR A 197 25.78 18.98 25.01
CA TYR A 197 26.95 19.13 25.88
C TYR A 197 26.55 19.11 27.35
N SER A 198 25.46 19.79 27.74
CA SER A 198 24.93 19.73 29.10
C SER A 198 24.52 18.30 29.52
N LEU A 199 23.83 17.55 28.66
CA LEU A 199 23.48 16.14 28.90
C LEU A 199 24.72 15.26 29.02
N TYR A 200 25.73 15.51 28.19
CA TYR A 200 27.01 14.78 28.25
C TYR A 200 27.69 14.97 29.60
N ASN A 201 27.77 16.20 30.09
CA ASN A 201 28.40 16.53 31.37
C ASN A 201 27.63 15.92 32.57
N LYS A 202 26.33 15.76 32.45
CA LYS A 202 25.47 15.08 33.45
C LYS A 202 25.55 13.56 33.38
N GLY A 203 26.22 13.00 32.37
CA GLY A 203 26.22 11.56 32.09
C GLY A 203 24.89 11.00 31.57
N GLU A 204 24.02 11.88 31.09
CA GLU A 204 22.70 11.51 30.59
C GLU A 204 22.75 10.99 29.14
N LYS A 205 21.72 10.24 28.75
CA LYS A 205 21.67 9.59 27.46
C LYS A 205 21.32 10.57 26.34
N ILE A 206 22.25 10.85 25.45
CA ILE A 206 22.07 11.76 24.31
C ILE A 206 21.38 11.06 23.10
N ARG A 207 21.51 9.75 22.99
CA ARG A 207 20.91 9.01 21.88
C ARG A 207 19.42 8.82 22.10
N ASN A 208 18.63 8.78 20.98
CA ASN A 208 17.19 8.60 20.91
C ASN A 208 16.35 9.89 20.92
N HIS A 209 16.96 11.07 20.88
CA HIS A 209 16.23 12.29 20.60
C HIS A 209 15.93 12.43 19.10
N TYR A 210 14.69 12.82 18.77
CA TYR A 210 14.33 13.21 17.43
C TYR A 210 14.71 14.66 17.20
N THR A 211 15.53 14.93 16.18
CA THR A 211 16.10 16.25 15.92
C THR A 211 15.63 16.77 14.56
N ASP A 212 15.28 18.05 14.46
CA ASP A 212 14.97 18.70 13.20
C ASP A 212 16.23 19.19 12.48
N ARG A 213 16.18 19.23 11.17
CA ARG A 213 17.30 19.66 10.33
C ARG A 213 17.45 21.17 10.29
N ILE A 214 16.33 21.89 10.23
CA ILE A 214 16.30 23.34 10.04
C ILE A 214 16.40 24.03 11.39
N GLU A 215 15.49 23.71 12.30
CA GLU A 215 15.37 24.38 13.60
C GLU A 215 16.55 24.06 14.51
N HIS A 216 17.07 22.83 14.47
CA HIS A 216 18.16 22.42 15.36
C HIS A 216 19.54 22.53 14.68
N TYR A 217 19.80 21.74 13.61
CA TYR A 217 21.15 21.63 13.06
C TYR A 217 21.56 22.79 12.15
N LEU A 218 20.66 23.32 11.31
CA LEU A 218 20.98 24.44 10.43
C LEU A 218 21.10 25.73 11.23
N ALA A 219 20.23 25.94 12.21
CA ALA A 219 20.30 27.09 13.12
C ALA A 219 21.63 27.10 13.86
N GLU A 220 22.06 26.00 14.44
CA GLU A 220 23.36 25.84 15.09
C GLU A 220 24.53 26.07 14.12
N PHE A 221 24.49 25.48 12.92
CA PHE A 221 25.53 25.70 11.92
C PHE A 221 25.69 27.17 11.55
N ILE A 222 24.57 27.89 11.37
CA ILE A 222 24.60 29.32 11.07
C ILE A 222 25.21 30.13 12.26
N ALA A 223 24.86 29.75 13.49
CA ALA A 223 25.39 30.38 14.70
C ALA A 223 26.91 30.17 14.82
N ILE A 224 27.40 28.93 14.62
CA ILE A 224 28.85 28.64 14.59
C ILE A 224 29.54 29.46 13.51
N CYS A 225 29.02 29.48 12.28
CA CYS A 225 29.62 30.26 11.19
C CYS A 225 29.70 31.77 11.52
N LYS A 226 28.65 32.32 12.18
CA LYS A 226 28.63 33.70 12.59
C LYS A 226 29.65 33.99 13.72
N GLN A 227 29.69 33.13 14.74
CA GLN A 227 30.62 33.26 15.86
C GLN A 227 32.07 33.19 15.40
N GLN A 228 32.38 32.29 14.46
CA GLN A 228 33.73 32.10 13.93
C GLN A 228 34.08 33.08 12.82
N ASN A 229 33.16 33.93 12.37
CA ASN A 229 33.30 34.86 11.27
C ASN A 229 33.83 34.20 9.98
N LEU A 230 33.21 33.08 9.62
CA LEU A 230 33.61 32.34 8.42
C LEU A 230 33.25 33.10 7.16
N ASP A 231 34.15 33.02 6.18
CA ASP A 231 33.90 33.51 4.82
C ASP A 231 32.63 32.93 4.21
N ASP A 232 31.84 33.75 3.52
CA ASP A 232 30.53 33.35 2.98
C ASP A 232 30.66 32.25 1.93
N ASP A 233 31.72 32.19 1.13
CA ASP A 233 31.96 31.11 0.15
C ASP A 233 32.23 29.78 0.87
N LEU A 234 33.07 29.78 1.89
CA LEU A 234 33.38 28.62 2.69
C LEU A 234 32.13 28.12 3.46
N LYS A 235 31.39 29.04 4.08
CA LYS A 235 30.12 28.74 4.76
C LYS A 235 29.13 28.09 3.80
N ASP A 236 28.96 28.63 2.59
CA ASP A 236 28.06 28.08 1.57
C ASP A 236 28.50 26.68 1.10
N LYS A 237 29.80 26.48 0.87
CA LYS A 237 30.35 25.16 0.48
C LYS A 237 30.13 24.11 1.57
N ILE A 238 30.41 24.44 2.84
CA ILE A 238 30.21 23.52 3.97
C ILE A 238 28.71 23.28 4.17
N GLY A 239 27.89 24.32 4.18
CA GLY A 239 26.43 24.21 4.32
C GLY A 239 25.81 23.31 3.22
N LYS A 240 26.20 23.49 1.96
CA LYS A 240 25.79 22.62 0.86
C LYS A 240 26.29 21.19 1.04
N ALA A 241 27.49 20.96 1.59
CA ALA A 241 27.98 19.62 1.85
C ALA A 241 27.17 18.89 2.94
N ILE A 242 26.75 19.61 3.99
CA ILE A 242 26.02 19.05 5.14
C ILE A 242 24.52 18.90 4.82
N PHE A 243 23.86 19.97 4.37
CA PHE A 243 22.40 20.07 4.32
C PHE A 243 21.79 19.79 2.97
N ASP A 244 22.57 19.86 1.86
CA ASP A 244 22.04 19.64 0.53
C ASP A 244 21.38 18.26 0.39
N GLN A 245 20.18 18.26 -0.12
CA GLN A 245 19.42 17.04 -0.36
C GLN A 245 18.94 17.04 -1.81
N ARG A 246 19.39 16.03 -2.54
CA ARG A 246 18.88 15.84 -3.90
C ARG A 246 17.35 15.75 -3.87
N PRO A 247 16.64 16.60 -4.63
CA PRO A 247 15.19 16.54 -4.69
C PRO A 247 14.73 15.16 -5.14
N LEU A 248 13.59 14.72 -4.62
CA LEU A 248 12.96 13.48 -5.06
C LEU A 248 12.70 13.57 -6.57
N LYS A 249 13.01 12.52 -7.29
CA LYS A 249 12.64 12.44 -8.72
C LYS A 249 11.12 12.56 -8.82
N SER A 250 10.66 13.35 -9.80
CA SER A 250 9.23 13.40 -10.11
C SER A 250 8.68 11.98 -10.32
N GLN A 251 7.66 11.62 -9.59
CA GLN A 251 6.98 10.34 -9.71
C GLN A 251 5.84 10.39 -10.74
N LYS A 252 5.69 11.50 -11.47
CA LYS A 252 4.63 11.71 -12.45
C LYS A 252 4.51 10.58 -13.48
N GLY A 253 5.63 10.00 -13.90
CA GLY A 253 5.67 8.85 -14.80
C GLY A 253 5.45 7.48 -14.15
N GLN A 254 5.38 7.42 -12.80
CA GLN A 254 5.16 6.18 -12.05
C GLN A 254 3.69 6.00 -11.65
N VAL A 255 2.89 7.07 -11.76
CA VAL A 255 1.44 6.97 -11.55
C VAL A 255 0.85 6.18 -12.71
N GLY A 256 0.21 5.06 -12.40
CA GLY A 256 -0.41 4.19 -13.38
C GLY A 256 -1.52 4.88 -14.17
N LYS A 257 -1.89 4.29 -15.31
CA LYS A 257 -2.98 4.77 -16.15
C LYS A 257 -4.32 4.18 -15.69
N CYS A 258 -5.40 4.90 -15.98
CA CYS A 258 -6.76 4.46 -15.76
C CYS A 258 -7.12 3.33 -16.74
N VAL A 259 -7.88 2.36 -16.28
CA VAL A 259 -8.35 1.24 -17.09
C VAL A 259 -9.38 1.73 -18.12
N PHE A 260 -10.30 2.60 -17.71
CA PHE A 260 -11.34 3.16 -18.59
C PHE A 260 -10.83 4.25 -19.52
N GLU A 261 -10.04 5.16 -18.98
CA GLU A 261 -9.51 6.32 -19.70
C GLU A 261 -7.99 6.14 -19.89
N LYS A 262 -7.59 5.30 -20.84
CA LYS A 262 -6.22 4.83 -21.06
C LYS A 262 -5.15 5.94 -21.14
N ASN A 263 -5.53 7.15 -21.54
CA ASN A 263 -4.62 8.30 -21.63
C ASN A 263 -4.55 9.13 -20.34
N LYS A 264 -5.40 8.85 -19.36
CA LYS A 264 -5.45 9.58 -18.08
C LYS A 264 -4.75 8.82 -16.96
N THR A 265 -4.08 9.54 -16.08
CA THR A 265 -3.48 8.98 -14.86
C THR A 265 -4.55 8.66 -13.83
N LYS A 266 -4.24 7.72 -12.94
CA LYS A 266 -5.09 7.38 -11.80
C LYS A 266 -5.28 8.58 -10.89
N CYS A 267 -6.49 8.71 -10.33
CA CYS A 267 -6.85 9.74 -9.36
C CYS A 267 -6.19 9.45 -8.01
N PRO A 268 -5.66 10.45 -7.30
CA PRO A 268 -5.25 10.29 -5.91
C PRO A 268 -6.42 9.90 -5.01
N SER A 269 -6.15 9.02 -4.05
CA SER A 269 -7.16 8.52 -3.10
C SER A 269 -7.67 9.59 -2.12
N SER A 270 -6.92 10.68 -1.99
CA SER A 270 -7.24 11.85 -1.18
C SER A 270 -8.15 12.88 -1.89
N HIS A 271 -8.50 12.64 -3.14
CA HIS A 271 -9.37 13.58 -3.88
C HIS A 271 -10.81 13.49 -3.35
N PRO A 272 -11.48 14.62 -3.00
CA PRO A 272 -12.83 14.59 -2.43
C PRO A 272 -13.85 13.80 -3.26
N LEU A 273 -13.83 13.92 -4.60
CA LEU A 273 -14.71 13.15 -5.47
C LEU A 273 -14.38 11.64 -5.47
N PHE A 274 -13.13 11.26 -5.21
CA PHE A 274 -12.81 9.84 -5.03
C PHE A 274 -13.28 9.32 -3.66
N GLU A 275 -13.19 10.13 -2.62
CA GLU A 275 -13.75 9.78 -1.30
C GLU A 275 -15.25 9.54 -1.40
N GLU A 276 -15.99 10.44 -2.06
CA GLU A 276 -17.43 10.28 -2.34
C GLU A 276 -17.71 9.03 -3.18
N PHE A 277 -16.95 8.83 -4.26
CA PHE A 277 -17.07 7.65 -5.11
C PHE A 277 -16.89 6.35 -4.32
N ARG A 278 -15.87 6.27 -3.47
CA ARG A 278 -15.60 5.11 -2.63
C ARG A 278 -16.72 4.88 -1.61
N MET A 279 -17.16 5.94 -0.94
CA MET A 279 -18.26 5.89 0.01
C MET A 279 -19.54 5.36 -0.66
N LEU A 280 -19.97 5.96 -1.77
CA LEU A 280 -21.19 5.56 -2.46
C LEU A 280 -21.10 4.16 -3.05
N SER A 281 -19.93 3.76 -3.57
CA SER A 281 -19.71 2.38 -4.04
C SER A 281 -19.89 1.35 -2.92
N PHE A 282 -19.50 1.68 -1.69
CA PHE A 282 -19.72 0.82 -0.53
C PHE A 282 -21.16 0.86 -0.06
N VAL A 283 -21.72 2.05 0.15
CA VAL A 283 -23.09 2.27 0.66
C VAL A 283 -24.14 1.61 -0.24
N ASN A 284 -24.03 1.78 -1.54
CA ASN A 284 -24.98 1.23 -2.50
C ASN A 284 -24.92 -0.31 -2.61
N ASN A 285 -23.84 -0.92 -2.12
CA ASN A 285 -23.68 -2.39 -2.08
C ASN A 285 -24.20 -3.01 -0.77
N ILE A 286 -24.60 -2.18 0.21
CA ILE A 286 -25.17 -2.67 1.46
C ILE A 286 -26.58 -3.20 1.18
N LYS A 287 -26.83 -4.41 1.67
CA LYS A 287 -28.16 -5.02 1.67
C LYS A 287 -28.61 -5.24 3.10
N ILE A 288 -29.90 -5.01 3.34
CA ILE A 288 -30.56 -5.18 4.63
C ILE A 288 -31.80 -6.06 4.46
N LYS A 289 -32.09 -6.87 5.46
CA LYS A 289 -33.38 -7.51 5.68
C LYS A 289 -33.91 -7.02 7.02
N THR A 290 -35.08 -6.39 7.03
CA THR A 290 -35.79 -5.95 8.23
C THR A 290 -36.95 -6.90 8.54
N PRO A 291 -37.59 -6.82 9.72
CA PRO A 291 -38.77 -7.64 10.01
C PRO A 291 -39.95 -7.47 9.04
N LYS A 292 -39.92 -6.44 8.21
CA LYS A 292 -40.97 -6.17 7.20
C LYS A 292 -40.62 -6.72 5.81
N ASP A 293 -39.40 -7.20 5.63
CA ASP A 293 -38.89 -7.64 4.34
C ASP A 293 -38.83 -9.18 4.31
N ASP A 294 -39.31 -9.80 3.26
CA ASP A 294 -39.19 -11.25 3.04
C ASP A 294 -37.79 -11.62 2.56
N VAL A 295 -37.17 -10.76 1.78
CA VAL A 295 -35.84 -10.94 1.17
C VAL A 295 -34.92 -9.78 1.47
N MET A 296 -33.61 -9.99 1.32
CA MET A 296 -32.62 -8.89 1.44
C MET A 296 -32.79 -7.88 0.30
N ARG A 297 -32.95 -6.61 0.65
CA ARG A 297 -33.03 -5.48 -0.29
C ARG A 297 -31.86 -4.51 -0.15
N SER A 298 -31.64 -3.69 -1.16
CA SER A 298 -30.73 -2.53 -1.07
C SER A 298 -31.30 -1.47 -0.13
N LEU A 299 -30.42 -0.61 0.40
CA LEU A 299 -30.83 0.51 1.23
C LEU A 299 -31.68 1.49 0.43
N ASN A 300 -32.75 2.01 1.00
CA ASN A 300 -33.53 3.10 0.44
C ASN A 300 -32.78 4.45 0.57
N LYS A 301 -33.33 5.53 0.01
CA LYS A 301 -32.69 6.84 0.03
C LYS A 301 -32.48 7.38 1.43
N GLU A 302 -33.49 7.28 2.29
CA GLU A 302 -33.43 7.78 3.67
C GLU A 302 -32.39 7.01 4.52
N GLU A 303 -32.34 5.68 4.36
CA GLU A 303 -31.35 4.85 5.02
C GLU A 303 -29.93 5.23 4.60
N ARG A 304 -29.67 5.44 3.31
CA ARG A 304 -28.37 5.89 2.80
C ARG A 304 -27.98 7.27 3.34
N GLU A 305 -28.91 8.22 3.36
CA GLU A 305 -28.69 9.56 3.88
C GLU A 305 -28.40 9.53 5.39
N SER A 306 -29.07 8.67 6.14
CA SER A 306 -28.89 8.54 7.58
C SER A 306 -27.51 8.05 8.00
N ILE A 307 -26.84 7.21 7.19
CA ILE A 307 -25.51 6.68 7.47
C ILE A 307 -24.37 7.52 6.90
N SER A 308 -24.63 8.39 5.93
CA SER A 308 -23.62 9.23 5.28
C SER A 308 -22.77 10.04 6.27
N PRO A 309 -23.33 10.65 7.35
CA PRO A 309 -22.53 11.39 8.34
C PRO A 309 -21.45 10.55 9.04
N LEU A 310 -21.62 9.21 9.11
CA LEU A 310 -20.62 8.33 9.72
C LEU A 310 -19.27 8.35 8.98
N PHE A 311 -19.29 8.61 7.66
CA PHE A 311 -18.11 8.66 6.82
C PHE A 311 -17.33 9.97 6.96
N TYR A 312 -17.95 11.02 7.47
CA TYR A 312 -17.37 12.35 7.63
C TYR A 312 -16.94 12.66 9.06
N ARG A 313 -16.75 11.64 9.89
CA ARG A 313 -16.23 11.81 11.26
C ARG A 313 -14.72 12.03 11.24
N LYS A 314 -14.26 13.20 11.68
CA LYS A 314 -12.84 13.54 11.75
C LYS A 314 -12.04 12.61 12.68
N SER A 315 -12.64 12.21 13.79
CA SER A 315 -12.01 11.34 14.80
C SER A 315 -11.83 9.88 14.36
N LYS A 316 -12.56 9.44 13.32
CA LYS A 316 -12.55 8.05 12.85
C LYS A 316 -12.31 7.96 11.35
N LYS A 317 -11.04 7.93 10.93
CA LYS A 317 -10.66 7.69 9.52
C LYS A 317 -11.09 6.30 9.02
N HIS A 318 -11.12 5.32 9.91
CA HIS A 318 -11.62 3.96 9.71
C HIS A 318 -12.54 3.59 10.86
N PHE A 319 -13.60 2.83 10.55
CA PHE A 319 -14.58 2.35 11.52
C PHE A 319 -15.09 0.97 11.11
N GLU A 320 -15.85 0.30 11.95
CA GLU A 320 -16.40 -1.02 11.67
C GLU A 320 -17.83 -0.91 11.13
N PHE A 321 -18.25 -1.90 10.34
CA PHE A 321 -19.61 -1.97 9.79
C PHE A 321 -20.68 -1.94 10.88
N GLU A 322 -20.35 -2.40 12.08
CA GLU A 322 -21.24 -2.35 13.25
C GLU A 322 -21.76 -0.93 13.53
N ASP A 323 -20.96 0.12 13.28
CA ASP A 323 -21.41 1.51 13.45
C ASP A 323 -22.55 1.87 12.47
N ILE A 324 -22.55 1.29 11.26
CA ILE A 324 -23.64 1.43 10.29
C ILE A 324 -24.86 0.64 10.74
N ALA A 325 -24.66 -0.61 11.17
CA ALA A 325 -25.74 -1.45 11.66
C ALA A 325 -26.46 -0.81 12.87
N LYS A 326 -25.72 -0.23 13.82
CA LYS A 326 -26.27 0.53 14.96
C LYS A 326 -27.13 1.74 14.56
N LYS A 327 -26.87 2.30 13.40
CA LYS A 327 -27.64 3.45 12.89
C LYS A 327 -28.94 3.03 12.21
N LEU A 328 -28.94 1.85 11.58
CA LEU A 328 -30.06 1.35 10.78
C LEU A 328 -30.98 0.37 11.53
N ALA A 329 -30.51 -0.19 12.66
CA ALA A 329 -31.23 -1.19 13.41
C ALA A 329 -31.19 -0.93 14.93
N PRO A 330 -32.20 -1.39 15.71
CA PRO A 330 -32.18 -1.30 17.16
C PRO A 330 -30.99 -2.03 17.77
N LYS A 331 -30.52 -1.54 18.92
CA LYS A 331 -29.34 -2.06 19.60
C LYS A 331 -29.48 -3.57 19.88
N LYS A 332 -28.47 -4.35 19.52
CA LYS A 332 -28.40 -5.82 19.69
C LYS A 332 -29.44 -6.63 18.90
N GLN A 333 -30.10 -6.06 17.90
CA GLN A 333 -31.09 -6.76 17.08
C GLN A 333 -30.60 -6.95 15.62
N TYR A 334 -29.31 -6.89 15.37
CA TYR A 334 -28.72 -6.99 14.04
C TYR A 334 -27.61 -8.05 14.02
N GLY A 335 -27.42 -8.65 12.84
CA GLY A 335 -26.41 -9.66 12.61
C GLY A 335 -26.03 -9.81 11.15
N PHE A 336 -25.06 -10.71 10.88
CA PHE A 336 -24.59 -11.05 9.54
C PHE A 336 -25.38 -12.25 9.00
N TYR A 337 -26.07 -12.09 7.89
CA TYR A 337 -27.00 -13.09 7.39
C TYR A 337 -26.39 -14.48 7.05
N LYS A 338 -25.08 -14.57 6.79
CA LYS A 338 -24.39 -15.84 6.53
C LYS A 338 -23.91 -16.56 7.80
N LYS A 339 -23.97 -15.93 8.97
CA LYS A 339 -23.55 -16.52 10.22
C LYS A 339 -24.73 -17.27 10.84
N SER A 340 -24.58 -18.57 11.06
CA SER A 340 -25.67 -19.42 11.57
C SER A 340 -26.23 -18.97 12.92
N SER A 341 -25.38 -18.40 13.79
CA SER A 341 -25.80 -17.83 15.09
C SER A 341 -26.61 -16.54 14.97
N ASP A 342 -26.55 -15.85 13.84
CA ASP A 342 -27.17 -14.55 13.63
C ASP A 342 -28.49 -14.65 12.83
N VAL A 343 -28.84 -15.83 12.31
CA VAL A 343 -30.04 -16.07 11.47
C VAL A 343 -31.34 -15.69 12.16
N GLU A 344 -31.41 -15.74 13.49
CA GLU A 344 -32.57 -15.35 14.27
C GLU A 344 -32.69 -13.84 14.54
N MET A 345 -31.68 -13.06 14.15
CA MET A 345 -31.70 -11.61 14.35
C MET A 345 -32.75 -10.93 13.45
N PRO A 346 -33.54 -9.98 13.98
CA PRO A 346 -34.59 -9.29 13.25
C PRO A 346 -34.05 -8.49 12.04
N TYR A 347 -32.83 -7.95 12.18
CA TYR A 347 -32.15 -7.18 11.15
C TYR A 347 -30.91 -7.91 10.68
N LEU A 348 -30.85 -8.25 9.41
CA LEU A 348 -29.71 -8.96 8.82
C LEU A 348 -29.05 -8.12 7.75
N PHE A 349 -27.71 -8.14 7.72
CA PHE A 349 -26.90 -7.41 6.75
C PHE A 349 -26.01 -8.37 5.94
N ASN A 350 -25.63 -7.94 4.75
CA ASN A 350 -24.73 -8.70 3.86
C ASN A 350 -23.23 -8.53 4.20
N TYR A 351 -22.91 -7.76 5.25
CA TYR A 351 -21.54 -7.58 5.74
C TYR A 351 -21.38 -8.07 7.18
N PRO A 352 -20.26 -8.72 7.53
CA PRO A 352 -19.87 -8.96 8.92
C PRO A 352 -19.74 -7.66 9.71
N MET A 353 -20.05 -7.67 10.99
CA MET A 353 -20.05 -6.49 11.85
C MET A 353 -18.64 -5.88 12.03
N ASP A 354 -17.62 -6.69 12.01
CA ASP A 354 -16.20 -6.35 12.11
C ASP A 354 -15.56 -5.91 10.75
N THR A 355 -16.37 -5.79 9.70
CA THR A 355 -15.87 -5.34 8.38
C THR A 355 -15.32 -3.92 8.48
N PRO A 356 -14.03 -3.69 8.13
CA PRO A 356 -13.44 -2.35 8.18
C PRO A 356 -14.01 -1.46 7.07
N VAL A 357 -14.48 -0.29 7.46
CA VAL A 357 -15.04 0.73 6.56
C VAL A 357 -14.16 1.97 6.57
N SER A 358 -13.82 2.46 5.38
CA SER A 358 -13.00 3.67 5.24
C SER A 358 -13.86 4.92 5.19
N GLY A 359 -13.61 5.87 6.09
CA GLY A 359 -14.22 7.20 6.06
C GLY A 359 -13.64 8.11 4.98
N CYS A 360 -14.09 9.36 4.95
CA CYS A 360 -13.71 10.41 4.01
C CYS A 360 -12.91 11.52 4.74
N PRO A 361 -11.65 11.27 5.15
CA PRO A 361 -10.93 12.15 6.07
C PRO A 361 -10.63 13.55 5.50
N VAL A 362 -10.38 13.68 4.21
CA VAL A 362 -10.10 14.99 3.58
C VAL A 362 -11.38 15.80 3.49
N THR A 363 -12.46 15.19 3.02
CA THR A 363 -13.78 15.85 2.98
C THR A 363 -14.29 16.19 4.38
N ALA A 364 -14.06 15.33 5.37
CA ALA A 364 -14.42 15.60 6.76
C ALA A 364 -13.69 16.85 7.30
N ALA A 365 -12.37 16.95 7.05
CA ALA A 365 -11.59 18.11 7.46
C ALA A 365 -12.02 19.40 6.77
N LEU A 366 -12.40 19.32 5.48
CA LEU A 366 -12.94 20.48 4.76
C LEU A 366 -14.32 20.90 5.29
N LYS A 367 -15.19 19.95 5.63
CA LYS A 367 -16.49 20.24 6.26
C LYS A 367 -16.34 20.87 7.65
N ASP A 368 -15.35 20.47 8.43
CA ASP A 368 -15.10 21.08 9.75
C ASP A 368 -14.67 22.57 9.64
N ILE A 369 -14.02 22.95 8.53
CA ILE A 369 -13.54 24.32 8.32
C ILE A 369 -14.61 25.18 7.65
N PHE A 370 -15.27 24.68 6.63
CA PHE A 370 -16.19 25.43 5.77
C PHE A 370 -17.68 25.11 5.99
N GLY A 371 -17.99 24.16 6.87
CA GLY A 371 -19.36 23.67 7.09
C GLY A 371 -19.79 22.55 6.14
N GLU A 372 -21.02 22.06 6.33
CA GLU A 372 -21.55 20.91 5.58
C GLU A 372 -21.52 21.11 4.05
N ASN A 373 -21.83 22.31 3.59
CA ASN A 373 -21.79 22.69 2.17
C ASN A 373 -20.45 23.31 1.78
N TRP A 374 -19.33 22.71 2.22
CA TRP A 374 -17.99 23.24 2.05
C TRP A 374 -17.65 23.70 0.62
N ILE A 375 -18.18 23.03 -0.41
CA ILE A 375 -17.92 23.39 -1.81
C ILE A 375 -18.52 24.74 -2.15
N ASP A 376 -19.76 24.99 -1.72
CA ASP A 376 -20.45 26.27 -1.99
C ASP A 376 -19.78 27.40 -1.19
N ALA A 377 -19.47 27.17 0.08
CA ALA A 377 -18.74 28.10 0.90
C ALA A 377 -17.36 28.46 0.30
N VAL A 378 -16.63 27.49 -0.23
CA VAL A 378 -15.36 27.77 -0.94
C VAL A 378 -15.59 28.53 -2.23
N CYS A 379 -16.63 28.22 -3.02
CA CYS A 379 -16.93 28.94 -4.26
C CYS A 379 -17.24 30.43 -4.02
N GLU A 380 -17.82 30.77 -2.89
CA GLU A 380 -18.13 32.16 -2.51
C GLU A 380 -16.90 32.97 -2.12
N VAL A 381 -15.98 32.36 -1.39
CA VAL A 381 -14.83 33.08 -0.80
C VAL A 381 -13.52 32.97 -1.61
N TYR A 382 -13.40 31.99 -2.50
CA TYR A 382 -12.16 31.72 -3.23
C TYR A 382 -11.87 32.82 -4.25
N THR A 383 -10.84 33.63 -4.02
CA THR A 383 -10.49 34.78 -4.86
C THR A 383 -10.19 34.45 -6.31
N ASN A 384 -9.82 33.21 -6.60
CA ASN A 384 -9.53 32.72 -7.96
C ASN A 384 -10.70 31.90 -8.56
N ALA A 385 -11.92 32.01 -8.02
CA ALA A 385 -13.09 31.24 -8.48
C ALA A 385 -13.71 31.76 -9.78
N ASN A 386 -13.46 33.01 -10.15
CA ASN A 386 -14.10 33.65 -11.33
C ASN A 386 -13.88 32.84 -12.59
N GLY A 387 -14.99 32.46 -13.25
CA GLY A 387 -15.00 31.68 -14.49
C GLY A 387 -14.68 30.19 -14.34
N LYS A 388 -14.51 29.69 -13.12
CA LYS A 388 -14.23 28.27 -12.86
C LYS A 388 -15.48 27.50 -12.49
N SER A 389 -15.58 26.28 -12.99
CA SER A 389 -16.59 25.32 -12.56
C SER A 389 -16.30 24.80 -11.14
N ARG A 390 -17.33 24.28 -10.46
CA ARG A 390 -17.19 23.64 -9.14
C ARG A 390 -16.08 22.55 -9.13
N LEU A 391 -15.97 21.78 -10.21
CA LEU A 391 -14.93 20.74 -10.33
C LEU A 391 -13.54 21.35 -10.36
N GLU A 392 -13.33 22.44 -11.08
CA GLU A 392 -12.03 23.12 -11.14
C GLU A 392 -11.65 23.71 -9.78
N ILE A 393 -12.61 24.25 -9.04
CA ILE A 393 -12.38 24.77 -7.68
C ILE A 393 -11.99 23.62 -6.73
N ILE A 394 -12.71 22.50 -6.75
CA ILE A 394 -12.36 21.31 -5.97
C ILE A 394 -10.94 20.84 -6.30
N ASN A 395 -10.60 20.82 -7.59
CA ASN A 395 -9.26 20.44 -8.04
C ASN A 395 -8.19 21.42 -7.55
N ASP A 396 -8.45 22.72 -7.55
CA ASP A 396 -7.51 23.73 -7.05
C ASP A 396 -7.22 23.54 -5.56
N ILE A 397 -8.26 23.40 -4.75
CA ILE A 397 -8.16 23.18 -3.31
C ILE A 397 -7.39 21.89 -3.00
N TRP A 398 -7.80 20.79 -3.66
CA TRP A 398 -7.10 19.54 -3.53
C TRP A 398 -5.64 19.63 -3.99
N HIS A 399 -5.35 20.32 -5.10
CA HIS A 399 -4.00 20.48 -5.65
C HIS A 399 -3.08 21.19 -4.66
N VAL A 400 -3.56 22.27 -4.07
CA VAL A 400 -2.80 23.02 -3.06
C VAL A 400 -2.52 22.13 -1.85
N LEU A 401 -3.52 21.46 -1.31
CA LEU A 401 -3.37 20.53 -0.20
C LEU A 401 -2.42 19.36 -0.54
N PHE A 402 -2.47 18.83 -1.75
CA PHE A 402 -1.70 17.65 -2.14
C PHE A 402 -0.23 17.96 -2.48
N PHE A 403 0.07 19.12 -3.08
CA PHE A 403 1.42 19.42 -3.57
C PHE A 403 2.24 20.33 -2.64
N TYR A 404 1.62 21.18 -1.86
CA TYR A 404 2.32 22.07 -0.94
C TYR A 404 2.82 21.28 0.28
N SER A 405 4.14 21.34 0.49
CA SER A 405 4.80 20.66 1.63
C SER A 405 5.07 21.58 2.83
N ASP A 406 4.95 22.87 2.62
CA ASP A 406 5.25 23.93 3.59
C ASP A 406 3.92 24.40 4.23
N SER A 407 3.81 24.22 5.55
CA SER A 407 2.61 24.58 6.32
C SER A 407 2.35 26.08 6.32
N ASP A 408 3.41 26.91 6.38
CA ASP A 408 3.26 28.38 6.44
C ASP A 408 2.76 28.94 5.11
N LYS A 409 3.28 28.42 3.99
CA LYS A 409 2.78 28.79 2.66
C LYS A 409 1.33 28.37 2.46
N LEU A 410 0.94 27.22 3.03
CA LEU A 410 -0.43 26.74 2.95
C LEU A 410 -1.38 27.56 3.82
N ALA A 411 -0.95 27.94 5.04
CA ALA A 411 -1.70 28.84 5.90
C ALA A 411 -1.82 30.25 5.28
N LEU A 412 -0.76 30.73 4.61
CA LEU A 412 -0.80 32.00 3.87
C LEU A 412 -1.80 31.91 2.70
N PHE A 413 -1.80 30.82 1.93
CA PHE A 413 -2.78 30.58 0.88
C PHE A 413 -4.21 30.59 1.45
N ALA A 414 -4.45 29.92 2.56
CA ALA A 414 -5.75 29.86 3.22
C ALA A 414 -6.25 31.24 3.64
N ARG A 415 -5.37 32.07 4.23
CA ARG A 415 -5.72 33.45 4.62
C ARG A 415 -5.94 34.36 3.43
N THR A 416 -5.08 34.31 2.41
CA THR A 416 -5.11 35.28 1.30
C THR A 416 -6.07 34.89 0.17
N LYS A 417 -6.28 33.60 -0.07
CA LYS A 417 -7.09 33.10 -1.19
C LYS A 417 -8.45 32.56 -0.77
N LEU A 418 -8.55 32.01 0.44
CA LEU A 418 -9.79 31.45 0.99
C LEU A 418 -10.40 32.34 2.08
N GLN A 419 -9.77 33.47 2.39
CA GLN A 419 -10.23 34.47 3.38
C GLN A 419 -10.52 33.86 4.77
N LEU A 420 -9.77 32.83 5.15
CA LEU A 420 -9.90 32.18 6.44
C LEU A 420 -9.23 32.97 7.55
N GLY A 421 -9.80 32.92 8.75
CA GLY A 421 -9.17 33.42 9.96
C GLY A 421 -7.90 32.64 10.32
N GLU A 422 -7.14 33.14 11.28
CA GLU A 422 -5.84 32.55 11.63
C GLU A 422 -5.97 31.10 12.13
N LYS A 423 -7.00 30.82 12.94
CA LYS A 423 -7.28 29.50 13.50
C LYS A 423 -7.71 28.49 12.40
N GLU A 424 -8.61 28.91 11.52
CA GLU A 424 -9.09 28.10 10.40
C GLU A 424 -7.99 27.87 9.36
N ALA A 425 -7.14 28.88 9.10
CA ALA A 425 -6.00 28.75 8.19
C ALA A 425 -4.95 27.76 8.72
N LYS A 426 -4.72 27.73 10.03
CA LYS A 426 -3.89 26.72 10.66
C LYS A 426 -4.53 25.34 10.55
N ALA A 427 -5.82 25.21 10.85
CA ALA A 427 -6.54 23.94 10.67
C ALA A 427 -6.49 23.43 9.23
N PHE A 428 -6.59 24.32 8.23
CA PHE A 428 -6.44 23.98 6.81
C PHE A 428 -5.03 23.51 6.49
N SER A 429 -4.00 24.15 7.03
CA SER A 429 -2.61 23.76 6.81
C SER A 429 -2.27 22.40 7.46
N ASP A 430 -2.99 22.00 8.49
CA ASP A 430 -2.81 20.75 9.22
C ASP A 430 -3.57 19.57 8.62
N ILE A 431 -4.36 19.77 7.55
CA ILE A 431 -5.07 18.66 6.88
C ILE A 431 -4.05 17.64 6.35
N SER A 432 -4.13 16.42 6.88
CA SER A 432 -3.30 15.28 6.44
C SER A 432 -3.88 14.67 5.17
N ILE A 433 -3.05 14.53 4.13
CA ILE A 433 -3.45 13.98 2.84
C ILE A 433 -2.72 12.68 2.52
N PRO A 434 -3.44 11.55 2.34
CA PRO A 434 -2.87 10.31 1.83
C PRO A 434 -2.23 10.48 0.45
N ALA A 435 -1.05 9.90 0.24
CA ALA A 435 -0.30 9.98 -1.03
C ALA A 435 -0.63 8.84 -2.02
N ASP A 436 -1.60 7.99 -1.69
CA ASP A 436 -2.00 6.84 -2.48
C ASP A 436 -2.83 7.22 -3.70
N TYR A 437 -2.92 6.29 -4.66
CA TYR A 437 -3.68 6.46 -5.89
C TYR A 437 -4.76 5.39 -6.03
N ALA A 438 -5.92 5.79 -6.56
CA ALA A 438 -7.03 4.93 -6.92
C ALA A 438 -6.71 4.02 -8.12
N SER A 439 -7.66 3.21 -8.55
CA SER A 439 -7.59 2.44 -9.80
C SER A 439 -8.06 3.24 -11.02
N LEU A 440 -8.96 4.20 -10.84
CA LEU A 440 -9.59 4.99 -11.88
C LEU A 440 -9.03 6.41 -11.95
N SER A 441 -9.18 7.07 -13.10
CA SER A 441 -8.88 8.49 -13.26
C SER A 441 -10.02 9.35 -12.75
N LEU A 442 -9.75 10.61 -12.46
CA LEU A 442 -10.78 11.58 -12.08
C LEU A 442 -11.86 11.72 -13.15
N LYS A 443 -11.48 11.69 -14.45
CA LYS A 443 -12.46 11.75 -15.56
C LYS A 443 -13.43 10.56 -15.51
N ALA A 444 -12.92 9.34 -15.29
CA ALA A 444 -13.77 8.15 -15.16
C ALA A 444 -14.68 8.24 -13.92
N ILE A 445 -14.14 8.70 -12.78
CA ILE A 445 -14.91 8.91 -11.55
C ILE A 445 -16.06 9.91 -11.80
N CYS A 446 -15.79 11.03 -12.45
CA CYS A 446 -16.83 12.03 -12.79
C CYS A 446 -17.91 11.49 -13.72
N LYS A 447 -17.57 10.53 -14.61
CA LYS A 447 -18.57 9.86 -15.47
C LYS A 447 -19.46 8.87 -14.70
N ILE A 448 -18.93 8.22 -13.67
CA ILE A 448 -19.61 7.16 -12.90
C ILE A 448 -20.40 7.73 -11.73
N LEU A 449 -19.88 8.77 -11.08
CA LEU A 449 -20.42 9.34 -9.84
C LEU A 449 -21.90 9.75 -9.89
N PRO A 450 -22.43 10.35 -10.98
CA PRO A 450 -23.86 10.68 -11.08
C PRO A 450 -24.78 9.47 -10.88
N TYR A 451 -24.39 8.30 -11.37
CA TYR A 451 -25.16 7.06 -11.25
C TYR A 451 -25.08 6.46 -9.83
N LEU A 452 -23.90 6.54 -9.20
CA LEU A 452 -23.75 6.16 -7.79
C LEU A 452 -24.62 7.04 -6.88
N ARG A 453 -24.71 8.34 -7.14
CA ARG A 453 -25.57 9.28 -6.39
C ARG A 453 -27.06 8.92 -6.50
N LYS A 454 -27.47 8.32 -7.60
CA LYS A 454 -28.83 7.78 -7.80
C LYS A 454 -29.05 6.42 -7.09
N GLY A 455 -28.03 5.85 -6.47
CA GLY A 455 -28.12 4.62 -5.68
C GLY A 455 -27.77 3.34 -6.44
N LEU A 456 -27.29 3.42 -7.67
CA LEU A 456 -26.87 2.25 -8.44
C LEU A 456 -25.61 1.63 -7.84
N ILE A 457 -25.51 0.30 -7.91
CA ILE A 457 -24.29 -0.42 -7.52
C ILE A 457 -23.16 -0.10 -8.50
N TYR A 458 -21.91 -0.32 -8.05
CA TYR A 458 -20.70 0.02 -8.81
C TYR A 458 -20.69 -0.54 -10.24
N SER A 459 -21.04 -1.82 -10.43
CA SER A 459 -21.07 -2.45 -11.76
C SER A 459 -22.02 -1.75 -12.74
N HIS A 460 -23.23 -1.43 -12.28
CA HIS A 460 -24.22 -0.73 -13.09
C HIS A 460 -23.80 0.71 -13.38
N ALA A 461 -23.30 1.42 -12.37
CA ALA A 461 -22.82 2.79 -12.53
C ALA A 461 -21.63 2.90 -13.50
N VAL A 462 -20.74 1.89 -13.50
CA VAL A 462 -19.63 1.80 -14.46
C VAL A 462 -20.13 1.52 -15.86
N PHE A 463 -21.06 0.57 -16.02
CA PHE A 463 -21.65 0.25 -17.31
C PHE A 463 -22.27 1.51 -17.97
N LEU A 464 -22.99 2.30 -17.19
CA LEU A 464 -23.59 3.55 -17.65
C LEU A 464 -22.60 4.73 -17.76
N GLY A 465 -21.34 4.57 -17.33
CA GLY A 465 -20.36 5.66 -17.26
C GLY A 465 -20.11 6.38 -18.60
N ASN A 466 -20.35 5.74 -19.73
CA ASN A 466 -20.26 6.34 -21.06
C ASN A 466 -21.64 6.63 -21.71
N LEU A 467 -22.71 6.65 -20.96
CA LEU A 467 -24.04 6.94 -21.49
C LEU A 467 -24.08 8.28 -22.23
N CYS A 468 -23.24 9.25 -21.81
CA CYS A 468 -23.05 10.52 -22.48
C CYS A 468 -22.52 10.43 -23.93
N GLU A 469 -21.87 9.32 -24.30
CA GLU A 469 -21.34 9.08 -25.64
C GLU A 469 -22.32 8.26 -26.51
N VAL A 470 -23.37 7.72 -25.88
CA VAL A 470 -24.38 6.87 -26.51
C VAL A 470 -25.68 7.65 -26.80
N ILE A 471 -26.18 8.36 -25.81
CA ILE A 471 -27.40 9.18 -25.98
C ILE A 471 -27.12 10.38 -26.90
N PRO A 472 -28.04 10.71 -27.82
CA PRO A 472 -27.88 11.82 -28.76
C PRO A 472 -27.52 13.13 -28.05
N SER A 473 -26.60 13.89 -28.62
CA SER A 473 -26.02 15.10 -28.00
C SER A 473 -27.07 16.22 -27.76
N TYR A 474 -28.15 16.28 -28.53
CA TYR A 474 -29.21 17.24 -28.31
C TYR A 474 -30.02 16.95 -27.03
N ILE A 475 -30.20 15.68 -26.67
CA ILE A 475 -30.80 15.24 -25.41
C ILE A 475 -29.82 15.48 -24.25
N TRP A 476 -28.56 15.11 -24.45
CA TRP A 476 -27.57 15.17 -23.38
C TRP A 476 -27.21 16.58 -22.91
N LYS A 477 -27.25 17.55 -23.80
CA LYS A 477 -26.94 18.96 -23.48
C LYS A 477 -28.02 19.66 -22.65
N VAL A 478 -29.25 19.23 -22.75
CA VAL A 478 -30.39 19.81 -22.00
C VAL A 478 -30.54 19.05 -20.69
N LYS A 479 -30.47 19.75 -19.56
CA LYS A 479 -30.42 19.12 -18.23
C LYS A 479 -31.62 18.23 -17.95
N GLU A 480 -32.81 18.75 -18.21
CA GLU A 480 -34.08 18.07 -17.95
C GLU A 480 -34.23 16.82 -18.83
N MET A 481 -33.88 16.91 -20.11
CA MET A 481 -33.91 15.78 -21.04
C MET A 481 -32.91 14.72 -20.70
N ARG A 482 -31.70 15.13 -20.25
CA ARG A 482 -30.65 14.22 -19.80
C ARG A 482 -31.07 13.44 -18.54
N GLU A 483 -31.65 14.13 -17.55
CA GLU A 483 -32.12 13.50 -16.33
C GLU A 483 -33.27 12.53 -16.62
N ALA A 484 -34.24 12.91 -17.46
CA ALA A 484 -35.30 12.02 -17.89
C ALA A 484 -34.78 10.78 -18.63
N ALA A 485 -33.79 10.95 -19.51
CA ALA A 485 -33.16 9.83 -20.22
C ALA A 485 -32.43 8.87 -19.26
N ILE A 486 -31.70 9.40 -18.27
CA ILE A 486 -31.02 8.58 -17.24
C ILE A 486 -32.08 7.84 -16.41
N ASP A 487 -33.16 8.50 -15.99
CA ASP A 487 -34.20 7.87 -15.18
C ASP A 487 -34.96 6.79 -15.93
N SER A 488 -35.19 6.97 -17.24
CA SER A 488 -35.79 5.93 -18.07
C SER A 488 -34.92 4.68 -18.21
N VAL A 489 -33.61 4.87 -18.38
CA VAL A 489 -32.65 3.74 -18.39
C VAL A 489 -32.62 3.03 -17.04
N ILE A 490 -32.59 3.76 -15.92
CA ILE A 490 -32.61 3.17 -14.58
C ILE A 490 -33.92 2.38 -14.36
N LYS A 491 -35.06 2.93 -14.78
CA LYS A 491 -36.34 2.21 -14.69
C LYS A 491 -36.30 0.89 -15.47
N GLU A 492 -35.72 0.90 -16.67
CA GLU A 492 -35.56 -0.32 -17.46
C GLU A 492 -34.64 -1.34 -16.76
N MET A 493 -33.59 -0.84 -16.09
CA MET A 493 -32.71 -1.71 -15.28
C MET A 493 -33.43 -2.39 -14.12
N ASP A 494 -34.38 -1.70 -13.48
CA ASP A 494 -35.17 -2.23 -12.36
C ASP A 494 -36.20 -3.27 -12.82
N THR A 495 -36.62 -3.26 -14.09
CA THR A 495 -37.54 -4.24 -14.67
C THR A 495 -36.85 -5.54 -15.13
N TYR A 496 -35.51 -5.55 -15.19
CA TYR A 496 -34.75 -6.73 -15.62
C TYR A 496 -34.94 -7.93 -14.69
N ASP A 497 -35.38 -9.06 -15.25
CA ASP A 497 -35.52 -10.31 -14.54
C ASP A 497 -34.29 -11.20 -14.83
N SER A 498 -33.59 -11.64 -13.77
CA SER A 498 -32.45 -12.55 -13.86
C SER A 498 -32.78 -13.94 -14.49
N ARG A 499 -34.07 -14.26 -14.67
CA ARG A 499 -34.55 -15.44 -15.37
C ARG A 499 -34.56 -15.27 -16.90
N ASP A 500 -34.38 -14.04 -17.41
CA ASP A 500 -34.21 -13.79 -18.84
C ASP A 500 -32.93 -14.49 -19.32
N LYS A 501 -33.00 -15.10 -20.50
CA LYS A 501 -31.85 -15.75 -21.15
C LYS A 501 -30.81 -14.74 -21.64
N ARG A 502 -31.20 -13.47 -21.82
CA ARG A 502 -30.32 -12.38 -22.22
C ARG A 502 -29.57 -11.84 -21.00
N THR A 503 -28.38 -11.35 -21.21
CA THR A 503 -27.64 -10.66 -20.13
C THR A 503 -28.25 -9.27 -19.88
N PHE A 504 -28.10 -8.79 -18.66
CA PHE A 504 -28.50 -7.43 -18.27
C PHE A 504 -27.99 -6.36 -19.26
N GLU A 505 -26.72 -6.44 -19.64
CA GLU A 505 -26.08 -5.50 -20.55
C GLU A 505 -26.72 -5.52 -21.95
N LEU A 506 -27.09 -6.69 -22.43
CA LEU A 506 -27.73 -6.84 -23.73
C LEU A 506 -29.13 -6.21 -23.74
N CYS A 507 -29.92 -6.45 -22.68
CA CYS A 507 -31.24 -5.84 -22.55
C CYS A 507 -31.18 -4.31 -22.58
N ILE A 508 -30.26 -3.70 -21.83
CA ILE A 508 -30.11 -2.24 -21.82
C ILE A 508 -29.61 -1.71 -23.17
N LYS A 509 -28.69 -2.43 -23.85
CA LYS A 509 -28.24 -2.03 -25.18
C LYS A 509 -29.36 -2.10 -26.22
N GLU A 510 -30.20 -3.13 -26.18
CA GLU A 510 -31.38 -3.27 -27.03
C GLU A 510 -32.40 -2.14 -26.76
N TYR A 511 -32.72 -1.88 -25.49
CA TYR A 511 -33.58 -0.77 -25.10
C TYR A 511 -33.08 0.57 -25.66
N LEU A 512 -31.78 0.87 -25.51
CA LEU A 512 -31.20 2.12 -26.02
C LEU A 512 -31.25 2.21 -27.54
N LYS A 513 -31.04 1.07 -28.26
CA LYS A 513 -31.20 1.04 -29.73
C LYS A 513 -32.62 1.36 -30.19
N GLU A 514 -33.61 0.75 -29.55
CA GLU A 514 -35.00 0.96 -29.87
C GLU A 514 -35.46 2.40 -29.54
N GLN A 515 -35.13 2.86 -28.32
CA GLN A 515 -35.60 4.16 -27.83
C GLN A 515 -35.00 5.35 -28.60
N TYR A 516 -33.73 5.24 -29.04
CA TYR A 516 -32.98 6.33 -29.66
C TYR A 516 -32.54 6.05 -31.09
N HIS A 517 -32.98 4.94 -31.69
CA HIS A 517 -32.62 4.49 -33.05
C HIS A 517 -31.09 4.43 -33.28
N LEU A 518 -30.35 3.83 -32.35
CA LEU A 518 -28.91 3.80 -32.35
C LEU A 518 -28.35 2.57 -33.09
N THR A 519 -27.16 2.73 -33.66
CA THR A 519 -26.39 1.62 -34.26
C THR A 519 -25.64 0.81 -33.20
N ASP A 520 -25.27 -0.43 -33.55
CA ASP A 520 -24.45 -1.30 -32.69
C ASP A 520 -23.14 -0.66 -32.25
N GLU A 521 -22.45 0.03 -33.17
CA GLU A 521 -21.19 0.72 -32.88
C GLU A 521 -21.32 1.80 -31.80
N ILE A 522 -22.48 2.46 -31.69
CA ILE A 522 -22.72 3.49 -30.69
C ILE A 522 -22.95 2.86 -29.32
N VAL A 523 -23.82 1.84 -29.22
CA VAL A 523 -24.14 1.21 -27.93
C VAL A 523 -22.99 0.38 -27.36
N GLU A 524 -22.07 -0.11 -28.21
CA GLU A 524 -20.86 -0.77 -27.78
C GLU A 524 -19.86 0.16 -27.03
N LYS A 525 -20.09 1.47 -27.03
CA LYS A 525 -19.30 2.44 -26.21
C LYS A 525 -19.65 2.42 -24.73
N LEU A 526 -20.68 1.72 -24.30
CA LEU A 526 -20.99 1.57 -22.87
C LEU A 526 -19.87 0.78 -22.17
N TYR A 527 -19.53 1.24 -20.97
CA TYR A 527 -18.57 0.50 -20.15
C TYR A 527 -19.23 -0.71 -19.49
N HIS A 528 -18.55 -1.85 -19.58
CA HIS A 528 -18.86 -3.01 -18.77
C HIS A 528 -17.62 -3.44 -17.96
N PRO A 529 -17.75 -3.87 -16.69
CA PRO A 529 -16.62 -4.32 -15.89
C PRO A 529 -15.73 -5.37 -16.54
N SER A 530 -16.33 -6.33 -17.30
CA SER A 530 -15.60 -7.39 -18.00
C SER A 530 -14.81 -6.92 -19.22
N MET A 531 -15.14 -5.77 -19.78
CA MET A 531 -14.47 -5.19 -20.97
C MET A 531 -13.20 -4.38 -20.63
N MET A 532 -12.88 -4.25 -19.35
CA MET A 532 -11.88 -3.30 -18.87
C MET A 532 -10.46 -3.81 -18.93
N GLU A 533 -10.25 -5.10 -18.93
CA GLU A 533 -8.92 -5.70 -18.92
C GLU A 533 -8.43 -5.89 -20.34
N VAL A 534 -7.58 -4.97 -20.79
CA VAL A 534 -6.96 -5.09 -22.12
C VAL A 534 -5.54 -5.58 -21.95
N TYR A 535 -5.35 -6.84 -22.26
CA TYR A 535 -4.01 -7.41 -22.42
C TYR A 535 -3.34 -6.92 -23.70
N PRO A 536 -2.01 -6.76 -23.71
CA PRO A 536 -1.28 -6.42 -24.91
C PRO A 536 -1.53 -7.45 -26.03
N LYS A 537 -1.78 -6.97 -27.23
CA LYS A 537 -1.97 -7.83 -28.42
C LYS A 537 -0.75 -8.73 -28.63
N VAL A 538 -1.00 -9.93 -29.14
CA VAL A 538 0.01 -10.87 -29.60
C VAL A 538 0.88 -10.23 -30.69
N ARG A 539 2.16 -10.55 -30.74
CA ARG A 539 3.10 -10.07 -31.78
C ARG A 539 3.82 -11.25 -32.43
N LEU A 540 4.13 -11.10 -33.68
CA LEU A 540 5.03 -12.01 -34.38
C LEU A 540 6.48 -11.72 -33.97
N ASN A 541 7.27 -12.77 -33.75
CA ASN A 541 8.72 -12.66 -33.58
C ASN A 541 9.42 -12.58 -34.95
N HIS A 542 10.74 -12.48 -34.95
CA HIS A 542 11.55 -12.42 -36.17
C HIS A 542 11.43 -13.65 -37.08
N GLN A 543 10.91 -14.76 -36.57
CA GLN A 543 10.68 -16.02 -37.28
C GLN A 543 9.24 -16.18 -37.76
N GLY A 544 8.38 -15.17 -37.60
CA GLY A 544 6.97 -15.22 -37.96
C GLY A 544 6.09 -16.02 -36.97
N ILE A 545 6.57 -16.33 -35.77
CA ILE A 545 5.85 -17.10 -34.76
C ILE A 545 5.15 -16.13 -33.81
N TYR A 546 3.89 -16.41 -33.51
CA TYR A 546 3.12 -15.63 -32.53
C TYR A 546 3.70 -15.73 -31.12
N GLN A 547 3.76 -14.59 -30.44
CA GLN A 547 4.23 -14.51 -29.06
C GLN A 547 3.29 -13.70 -28.20
N LEU A 548 2.89 -14.26 -27.04
CA LEU A 548 2.18 -13.56 -26.00
C LEU A 548 3.05 -12.45 -25.43
N GLN A 549 2.49 -11.26 -25.29
CA GLN A 549 3.16 -10.12 -24.72
C GLN A 549 3.13 -10.15 -23.18
N SER A 550 3.63 -9.09 -22.51
CA SER A 550 3.68 -9.02 -21.06
C SER A 550 2.28 -9.20 -20.45
N PRO A 551 2.08 -10.11 -19.48
CA PRO A 551 0.81 -10.26 -18.79
C PRO A 551 0.58 -9.16 -17.75
N ARG A 552 1.44 -8.15 -17.67
CA ARG A 552 1.33 -7.08 -16.69
C ARG A 552 0.18 -6.16 -17.07
N ILE A 553 -0.90 -6.29 -16.33
CA ILE A 553 -2.02 -5.34 -16.30
C ILE A 553 -2.01 -4.62 -14.95
N GLU A 554 -2.49 -3.38 -14.92
CA GLU A 554 -2.42 -2.56 -13.71
C GLU A 554 -3.41 -3.01 -12.63
N SER A 555 -4.46 -3.74 -12.99
CA SER A 555 -5.47 -4.28 -12.08
C SER A 555 -4.93 -5.41 -11.20
N VAL A 556 -4.02 -6.25 -11.71
CA VAL A 556 -3.47 -7.38 -10.97
C VAL A 556 -2.18 -6.99 -10.25
N ARG A 557 -2.26 -6.82 -8.93
CA ARG A 557 -1.11 -6.49 -8.07
C ARG A 557 -0.59 -7.66 -7.24
N ASN A 558 -1.29 -8.80 -7.25
CA ASN A 558 -0.88 -9.97 -6.49
C ASN A 558 0.45 -10.54 -7.03
N PRO A 559 1.53 -10.56 -6.22
CA PRO A 559 2.84 -11.05 -6.67
C PRO A 559 2.86 -12.53 -7.04
N MET A 560 2.00 -13.37 -6.43
CA MET A 560 1.88 -14.79 -6.77
C MET A 560 1.23 -14.95 -8.14
N ALA A 561 0.05 -14.34 -8.33
CA ALA A 561 -0.67 -14.39 -9.61
C ALA A 561 0.20 -13.87 -10.76
N MET A 562 0.85 -12.72 -10.57
CA MET A 562 1.75 -12.16 -11.57
C MET A 562 2.92 -13.09 -11.89
N ARG A 563 3.47 -13.79 -10.90
CA ARG A 563 4.57 -14.72 -11.12
C ARG A 563 4.11 -15.93 -11.94
N SER A 564 2.97 -16.52 -11.61
CA SER A 564 2.37 -17.62 -12.37
C SER A 564 2.06 -17.20 -13.80
N MET A 565 1.46 -16.02 -14.02
CA MET A 565 1.17 -15.50 -15.35
C MET A 565 2.43 -15.28 -16.20
N PHE A 566 3.54 -14.76 -15.62
CA PHE A 566 4.80 -14.65 -16.34
C PHE A 566 5.43 -16.00 -16.67
N ARG A 567 5.28 -17.00 -15.80
CA ARG A 567 5.74 -18.36 -16.06
C ARG A 567 4.89 -19.04 -17.13
N LEU A 568 3.57 -18.90 -17.06
CA LEU A 568 2.64 -19.39 -18.06
C LEU A 568 2.96 -18.79 -19.45
N ARG A 569 3.11 -17.46 -19.53
CA ARG A 569 3.53 -16.82 -20.78
C ARG A 569 4.81 -17.41 -21.34
N LYS A 570 5.84 -17.62 -20.49
CA LYS A 570 7.12 -18.17 -20.93
C LYS A 570 6.96 -19.60 -21.43
N LEU A 571 6.11 -20.40 -20.80
CA LEU A 571 5.79 -21.77 -21.20
C LEU A 571 5.12 -21.78 -22.58
N ILE A 572 4.02 -21.03 -22.75
CA ILE A 572 3.26 -20.98 -24.00
C ILE A 572 4.15 -20.48 -25.15
N ASN A 573 4.90 -19.39 -24.96
CA ASN A 573 5.78 -18.89 -26.00
C ASN A 573 6.84 -19.92 -26.42
N ARG A 574 7.38 -20.70 -25.46
CA ARG A 574 8.33 -21.76 -25.76
C ARG A 574 7.68 -22.93 -26.52
N LEU A 575 6.46 -23.31 -26.17
CA LEU A 575 5.71 -24.37 -26.88
C LEU A 575 5.38 -23.95 -28.33
N LEU A 576 5.05 -22.64 -28.53
CA LEU A 576 4.88 -22.06 -29.87
C LEU A 576 6.18 -22.09 -30.68
N GLU A 577 7.31 -21.66 -30.08
CA GLU A 577 8.64 -21.68 -30.72
C GLU A 577 9.10 -23.09 -31.12
N MET A 578 8.70 -24.09 -30.33
CA MET A 578 8.98 -25.52 -30.60
C MET A 578 8.01 -26.17 -31.60
N GLY A 579 6.99 -25.46 -32.09
CA GLY A 579 5.95 -25.97 -32.96
C GLY A 579 5.06 -27.05 -32.35
N LYS A 580 5.05 -27.14 -30.97
CA LYS A 580 4.22 -28.15 -30.27
C LYS A 580 2.76 -27.71 -30.17
N ILE A 581 2.51 -26.42 -30.19
CA ILE A 581 1.21 -25.76 -30.24
C ILE A 581 1.22 -24.69 -31.32
N ASP A 582 0.05 -24.34 -31.81
CA ASP A 582 -0.20 -23.30 -32.80
C ASP A 582 -1.39 -22.42 -32.39
N GLU A 583 -1.82 -21.53 -33.29
CA GLU A 583 -2.94 -20.59 -33.08
C GLU A 583 -4.31 -21.28 -33.01
N GLU A 584 -4.42 -22.52 -33.55
CA GLU A 584 -5.66 -23.30 -33.52
C GLU A 584 -5.74 -24.24 -32.30
N THR A 585 -4.67 -24.35 -31.53
CA THR A 585 -4.60 -25.18 -30.33
C THR A 585 -5.55 -24.69 -29.26
N GLU A 586 -6.47 -25.51 -28.82
CA GLU A 586 -7.40 -25.21 -27.73
C GLU A 586 -6.68 -25.24 -26.39
N ILE A 587 -6.94 -24.28 -25.52
CA ILE A 587 -6.30 -24.20 -24.20
C ILE A 587 -7.33 -24.44 -23.10
N HIS A 588 -7.14 -25.51 -22.33
CA HIS A 588 -7.93 -25.80 -21.14
C HIS A 588 -7.14 -25.50 -19.90
N ILE A 589 -7.68 -24.63 -19.04
CA ILE A 589 -7.01 -24.22 -17.80
C ILE A 589 -7.82 -24.71 -16.60
N GLU A 590 -7.18 -25.50 -15.76
CA GLU A 590 -7.74 -25.86 -14.47
C GLU A 590 -7.39 -24.79 -13.43
N PHE A 591 -8.42 -24.24 -12.80
CA PHE A 591 -8.27 -23.32 -11.69
C PHE A 591 -8.66 -24.03 -10.39
N ALA A 592 -7.75 -24.06 -9.42
CA ALA A 592 -8.15 -24.38 -8.06
C ALA A 592 -9.19 -23.34 -7.58
N ARG A 593 -10.39 -23.81 -7.22
CA ARG A 593 -11.50 -22.95 -6.78
C ARG A 593 -11.16 -22.15 -5.53
N GLU A 594 -10.25 -22.66 -4.69
CA GLU A 594 -9.73 -21.95 -3.51
C GLU A 594 -8.20 -22.09 -3.48
N LEU A 595 -7.50 -21.05 -3.87
CA LEU A 595 -6.09 -20.90 -3.52
C LEU A 595 -6.03 -20.58 -2.02
N ASN A 596 -5.56 -21.54 -1.21
CA ASN A 596 -5.28 -21.28 0.20
C ASN A 596 -4.32 -20.08 0.32
N ASP A 597 -4.66 -19.10 1.15
CA ASP A 597 -3.75 -18.02 1.49
C ASP A 597 -2.49 -18.57 2.21
N ALA A 598 -1.47 -17.72 2.37
CA ALA A 598 -0.22 -18.15 2.97
C ALA A 598 -0.40 -18.63 4.42
N ASN A 599 -1.35 -18.06 5.17
CA ASN A 599 -1.64 -18.45 6.54
C ASN A 599 -2.27 -19.84 6.59
N LYS A 600 -3.22 -20.13 5.71
CA LYS A 600 -3.81 -21.48 5.59
C LYS A 600 -2.74 -22.51 5.17
N ARG A 601 -1.88 -22.17 4.21
CA ARG A 601 -0.78 -23.07 3.81
C ARG A 601 0.20 -23.34 4.94
N GLN A 602 0.53 -22.34 5.74
CA GLN A 602 1.36 -22.52 6.92
C GLN A 602 0.68 -23.40 7.95
N ALA A 603 -0.60 -23.14 8.25
CA ALA A 603 -1.37 -23.97 9.18
C ALA A 603 -1.47 -25.44 8.71
N ILE A 604 -1.67 -25.67 7.41
CA ILE A 604 -1.66 -27.02 6.82
C ILE A 604 -0.26 -27.65 6.95
N ALA A 605 0.81 -26.91 6.68
CA ALA A 605 2.17 -27.41 6.81
C ALA A 605 2.53 -27.76 8.27
N GLU A 606 2.09 -26.94 9.23
CA GLU A 606 2.24 -27.22 10.66
C GLU A 606 1.43 -28.44 11.08
N LEU A 607 0.18 -28.55 10.61
CA LEU A 607 -0.65 -29.73 10.86
C LEU A 607 0.00 -31.01 10.32
N VAL A 608 0.49 -30.99 9.08
CA VAL A 608 1.20 -32.13 8.48
C VAL A 608 2.46 -32.49 9.27
N LYS A 609 3.24 -31.50 9.69
CA LYS A 609 4.42 -31.72 10.51
C LYS A 609 4.09 -32.31 11.88
N ASN A 610 3.03 -31.84 12.50
CA ASN A 610 2.59 -32.34 13.81
C ASN A 610 2.06 -33.78 13.67
N ASN A 611 1.22 -34.06 12.67
CA ASN A 611 0.76 -35.41 12.38
C ASN A 611 1.91 -36.37 12.09
N PHE A 612 2.92 -35.94 11.35
CA PHE A 612 4.12 -36.75 11.12
C PHE A 612 4.86 -37.05 12.44
N ALA A 613 5.03 -36.05 13.29
CA ALA A 613 5.69 -36.22 14.59
C ALA A 613 4.89 -37.14 15.52
N GLU A 614 3.54 -37.07 15.49
CA GLU A 614 2.67 -37.94 16.26
C GLU A 614 2.71 -39.37 15.73
N ASN A 615 2.70 -39.56 14.41
CA ASN A 615 2.83 -40.87 13.78
C ASN A 615 4.18 -41.54 14.14
N GLU A 616 5.27 -40.76 14.15
CA GLU A 616 6.59 -41.29 14.57
C GLU A 616 6.62 -41.69 16.05
N LYS A 617 5.94 -40.93 16.92
CA LYS A 617 5.77 -41.33 18.34
C LYS A 617 4.91 -42.59 18.46
N ALA A 618 3.85 -42.70 17.68
CA ALA A 618 3.01 -43.90 17.68
C ALA A 618 3.79 -45.12 17.18
N ARG A 619 4.60 -44.99 16.11
CA ARG A 619 5.48 -46.08 15.62
C ARG A 619 6.43 -46.61 16.70
N LYS A 620 7.08 -45.71 17.44
CA LYS A 620 7.95 -46.10 18.54
C LYS A 620 7.20 -46.80 19.64
N ALA A 621 6.08 -46.25 20.07
CA ALA A 621 5.24 -46.84 21.13
C ALA A 621 4.71 -48.21 20.74
N ILE A 622 4.29 -48.42 19.50
CA ILE A 622 3.86 -49.72 18.99
C ILE A 622 5.00 -50.74 19.09
N LYS A 623 6.21 -50.37 18.65
CA LYS A 623 7.39 -51.27 18.71
C LYS A 623 7.73 -51.69 20.16
N GLU A 624 7.71 -50.71 21.09
CA GLU A 624 8.00 -50.97 22.50
C GLU A 624 6.92 -51.86 23.13
N LEU A 625 5.66 -51.50 23.02
CA LEU A 625 4.54 -52.25 23.61
C LEU A 625 4.39 -53.65 23.01
N TYR A 626 4.56 -53.80 21.69
CA TYR A 626 4.49 -55.12 21.05
C TYR A 626 5.64 -56.03 21.48
N LYS A 627 6.85 -55.48 21.61
CA LYS A 627 8.01 -56.17 22.11
C LYS A 627 7.87 -56.60 23.56
N GLU A 628 7.31 -55.72 24.41
CA GLU A 628 7.01 -56.02 25.81
C GLU A 628 5.98 -57.13 25.95
N GLU A 629 4.95 -57.14 25.10
CA GLU A 629 3.87 -58.10 25.21
C GLU A 629 4.17 -59.46 24.57
N THR A 630 4.88 -59.47 23.41
CA THR A 630 5.09 -60.69 22.64
C THR A 630 6.55 -61.17 22.62
N GLY A 631 7.50 -60.36 23.02
CA GLY A 631 8.94 -60.61 22.86
C GLY A 631 9.47 -60.50 21.42
N ALA A 632 8.62 -60.19 20.44
CA ALA A 632 8.96 -60.11 19.03
C ALA A 632 9.08 -58.62 18.58
N GLU A 633 9.83 -58.35 17.52
CA GLU A 633 9.91 -57.04 16.89
C GLU A 633 8.95 -56.92 15.73
N VAL A 634 8.28 -55.78 15.61
CA VAL A 634 7.36 -55.45 14.52
C VAL A 634 7.72 -54.13 13.85
N GLU A 635 7.55 -54.06 12.53
CA GLU A 635 7.61 -52.79 11.79
C GLU A 635 6.21 -52.29 11.52
N PRO A 636 5.73 -51.25 12.24
CA PRO A 636 4.36 -50.78 12.10
C PRO A 636 4.09 -50.14 10.75
N THR A 637 2.98 -50.56 10.14
CA THR A 637 2.45 -49.91 8.92
C THR A 637 1.61 -48.69 9.27
N ASP A 638 1.23 -47.88 8.28
CA ASP A 638 0.34 -46.74 8.48
C ASP A 638 -1.04 -47.17 9.00
N VAL A 639 -1.49 -48.36 8.65
CA VAL A 639 -2.73 -48.94 9.17
C VAL A 639 -2.60 -49.28 10.66
N ASP A 640 -1.46 -49.78 11.08
CA ASP A 640 -1.18 -50.09 12.49
C ASP A 640 -1.13 -48.84 13.34
N ILE A 641 -0.57 -47.74 12.82
CA ILE A 641 -0.59 -46.42 13.47
C ILE A 641 -2.03 -45.95 13.69
N LEU A 642 -2.89 -46.08 12.65
CA LEU A 642 -4.30 -45.71 12.78
C LEU A 642 -5.01 -46.59 13.83
N LYS A 643 -4.82 -47.90 13.79
CA LYS A 643 -5.39 -48.82 14.78
C LYS A 643 -4.92 -48.50 16.18
N TYR A 644 -3.63 -48.20 16.37
CA TYR A 644 -3.06 -47.81 17.65
C TYR A 644 -3.68 -46.50 18.16
N THR A 645 -3.85 -45.51 17.30
CA THR A 645 -4.48 -44.23 17.67
C THR A 645 -5.91 -44.43 18.15
N LEU A 646 -6.70 -45.21 17.41
CA LEU A 646 -8.07 -45.56 17.79
C LEU A 646 -8.11 -46.38 19.09
N TRP A 647 -7.21 -47.33 19.27
CA TRP A 647 -7.08 -48.12 20.49
C TRP A 647 -6.77 -47.25 21.71
N LYS A 648 -5.92 -46.27 21.56
CA LYS A 648 -5.58 -45.28 22.60
C LYS A 648 -6.77 -44.38 22.94
N GLU A 649 -7.50 -43.88 21.93
CA GLU A 649 -8.71 -43.07 22.09
C GLU A 649 -9.81 -43.84 22.87
N GLN A 650 -9.88 -45.15 22.70
CA GLN A 650 -10.81 -46.04 23.39
C GLN A 650 -10.31 -46.49 24.77
N ASN A 651 -9.21 -45.95 25.30
CA ASN A 651 -8.58 -46.36 26.54
C ASN A 651 -8.28 -47.87 26.62
N SER A 652 -7.89 -48.46 25.49
CA SER A 652 -7.58 -49.90 25.37
C SER A 652 -8.74 -50.84 25.62
N VAL A 653 -10.00 -50.36 25.61
CA VAL A 653 -11.22 -51.12 25.91
C VAL A 653 -12.13 -51.18 24.71
N CYS A 654 -12.63 -52.37 24.37
CA CYS A 654 -13.63 -52.53 23.32
C CYS A 654 -14.97 -51.88 23.69
N PRO A 655 -15.48 -50.90 22.94
CA PRO A 655 -16.72 -50.19 23.29
C PRO A 655 -17.97 -51.08 23.18
N TYR A 656 -17.89 -52.21 22.49
CA TYR A 656 -19.00 -53.15 22.34
C TYR A 656 -19.04 -54.24 23.40
N THR A 657 -17.86 -54.69 23.86
CA THR A 657 -17.78 -55.86 24.79
C THR A 657 -17.30 -55.51 26.17
N GLY A 658 -16.77 -54.29 26.38
CA GLY A 658 -16.15 -53.86 27.62
C GLY A 658 -14.85 -54.59 27.99
N LYS A 659 -14.29 -55.41 27.09
CA LYS A 659 -13.04 -56.14 27.34
C LYS A 659 -11.82 -55.33 26.95
N ASN A 660 -10.73 -55.50 27.69
CA ASN A 660 -9.42 -54.90 27.30
C ASN A 660 -8.94 -55.54 26.03
N ILE A 661 -8.45 -54.72 25.10
CA ILE A 661 -7.82 -55.10 23.82
C ILE A 661 -6.33 -54.97 24.02
N ARG A 662 -5.59 -56.04 23.70
CA ARG A 662 -4.13 -56.03 23.75
C ARG A 662 -3.57 -55.53 22.40
N ILE A 663 -2.33 -55.05 22.41
CA ILE A 663 -1.72 -54.56 21.19
C ILE A 663 -1.48 -55.70 20.19
N SER A 664 -1.17 -56.90 20.67
CA SER A 664 -1.04 -58.12 19.86
C SER A 664 -2.34 -58.61 19.20
N ASP A 665 -3.54 -58.11 19.66
CA ASP A 665 -4.82 -58.50 19.09
C ASP A 665 -5.07 -57.82 17.72
N PHE A 666 -4.33 -56.75 17.41
CA PHE A 666 -4.60 -55.98 16.17
C PHE A 666 -3.32 -55.53 15.41
N ILE A 667 -2.12 -55.74 15.96
CA ILE A 667 -0.82 -55.52 15.33
C ILE A 667 -0.13 -56.88 15.10
N GLY A 668 0.37 -57.08 13.88
CA GLY A 668 1.11 -58.29 13.51
C GLY A 668 0.75 -58.79 12.10
#